data_71ae29d7ada6398288b4371abd094273
#
_entry.id   71ae29d7ada6398288b4371abd094273
#
_cell.length_a   1.000
_cell.length_b   1.000
_cell.length_c   1.000
_cell.angle_alpha   90.00
_cell.angle_beta   90.00
_cell.angle_gamma   90.00
#
_symmetry.space_group_name_H-M   'P 1'
#
loop_
_entity.id
_entity.type
_entity.pdbx_description
1 polymer ?
#
loop_
_entity_poly.entity_id
_entity_poly.type
_entity_poly.pdbx_seq_one_letter_code
_entity_poly.pdbx_strand_id
1 'polypeptide(L)'
;MEKLLLVTPPFVQVNCPYPATAYLSGYLRRRGFDVAQADLSVELIGTVFSRDFLERVFDLRIPGEDENLERIQAMRTRYTATIDAVVDFLRGRDPGLAQLICTGEFLPQAGRFEAIGDLSDLFGTLGTAECAKFLCTLYLQDLSDLIRATVTEHFEIVRYGERLAMAIGSFAEIETVLVEPMNPIEERMCELLERKITAERPTIVGFTIPFPGCLLAALRCAQYLKQHYPGIRIAAGGGYPSTELRTMSDRGIFRYIDYLILDDGELPLERILSDGELVRTYTRDGYHEGEGNVTHKERGCPDFTGLPFDRYLSLLETTNPMHRLWTDGRWNKMTIAHGCYWAKCAFCDTSLDYIRRYESVPAATFVDWMEEVIRQTGSRSFHFTDEAAPPKLLKEISLEILRRGLCVSWWTNVRFESRYTGDLCLLMAAAGCIAVSGGLEVASDRLLKKMNKGVDIAQATLAMRNFSYAGIMVHAYLMYGFPTQTLQESVDSLEVVRQMFRAGLIDSAFWHRYAMTVHSPSGTDPEAFGVRRRNAHVHAFANNEVAFVENRGYDIRLVGEGLDEALRHYMAGDGLDRPVHKWFAGKTPRTAVDASLIADQMIRPDASRLFDENARVVWIGPPPVRQEDGLVLHGASSARKLKFKPHETEFLLCLMQTASDLSRKFTFGEAAELFRHYSEESFVAFYLSKKWDLMRPLGLLQI
;
A
#
# COMPACT_ATOMS: atom_id res chain seq x y z
N MET A 1 20.69 25.84 -19.37
CA MET A 1 20.00 25.55 -18.10
C MET A 1 19.91 24.04 -18.00
N GLU A 2 20.26 23.47 -16.86
CA GLU A 2 20.14 22.02 -16.65
C GLU A 2 18.69 21.58 -16.73
N LYS A 3 18.41 20.49 -17.44
CA LYS A 3 17.08 19.87 -17.52
C LYS A 3 17.15 18.44 -17.03
N LEU A 4 16.26 18.09 -16.10
CA LEU A 4 16.17 16.76 -15.50
C LEU A 4 14.98 16.00 -16.09
N LEU A 5 15.22 14.75 -16.52
CA LEU A 5 14.16 13.78 -16.80
C LEU A 5 14.14 12.73 -15.68
N LEU A 6 13.06 12.70 -14.89
CA LEU A 6 12.82 11.67 -13.90
C LEU A 6 12.11 10.48 -14.53
N VAL A 7 12.61 9.28 -14.28
CA VAL A 7 12.12 8.06 -14.92
C VAL A 7 11.79 7.00 -13.86
N THR A 8 10.58 6.46 -13.94
CA THR A 8 10.22 5.22 -13.26
C THR A 8 10.53 4.05 -14.20
N PRO A 9 11.57 3.23 -13.91
CA PRO A 9 11.93 2.10 -14.76
C PRO A 9 10.95 0.93 -14.55
N PRO A 10 10.83 0.01 -15.53
CA PRO A 10 10.04 -1.21 -15.40
C PRO A 10 10.57 -2.18 -14.33
N PHE A 11 9.73 -2.93 -13.61
CA PHE A 11 8.28 -2.74 -13.53
C PHE A 11 7.90 -2.38 -12.10
N VAL A 12 6.93 -1.51 -11.99
CA VAL A 12 6.21 -1.23 -10.74
C VAL A 12 4.73 -1.56 -10.93
N GLN A 13 3.90 -1.31 -9.91
CA GLN A 13 2.44 -1.45 -10.04
C GLN A 13 1.92 -0.71 -11.27
N VAL A 14 1.05 -1.37 -12.04
CA VAL A 14 0.56 -0.85 -13.32
C VAL A 14 -0.78 -0.13 -13.23
N ASN A 15 -1.39 -0.06 -12.04
CA ASN A 15 -2.71 0.57 -11.83
C ASN A 15 -2.65 2.07 -11.50
N CYS A 16 -1.53 2.57 -11.01
CA CYS A 16 -1.35 3.98 -10.67
C CYS A 16 0.14 4.38 -10.66
N PRO A 17 0.46 5.68 -10.78
CA PRO A 17 1.84 6.15 -10.74
C PRO A 17 2.55 5.81 -9.44
N TYR A 18 3.84 5.47 -9.53
CA TYR A 18 4.71 5.45 -8.36
C TYR A 18 5.01 6.90 -7.93
N PRO A 19 4.87 7.28 -6.64
CA PRO A 19 4.80 8.69 -6.26
C PRO A 19 6.13 9.45 -6.28
N ALA A 20 7.28 8.76 -6.31
CA ALA A 20 8.58 9.40 -6.14
C ALA A 20 8.85 10.50 -7.17
N THR A 21 8.64 10.23 -8.47
CA THR A 21 8.88 11.22 -9.53
C THR A 21 7.96 12.43 -9.38
N ALA A 22 6.71 12.24 -8.92
CA ALA A 22 5.78 13.34 -8.71
C ALA A 22 6.20 14.24 -7.54
N TYR A 23 6.69 13.68 -6.42
CA TYR A 23 7.21 14.48 -5.31
C TYR A 23 8.47 15.25 -5.71
N LEU A 24 9.43 14.58 -6.34
CA LEU A 24 10.66 15.22 -6.83
C LEU A 24 10.37 16.30 -7.86
N SER A 25 9.47 16.05 -8.83
CA SER A 25 9.05 17.04 -9.81
C SER A 25 8.39 18.25 -9.14
N GLY A 26 7.45 18.02 -8.21
CA GLY A 26 6.78 19.10 -7.48
C GLY A 26 7.75 19.96 -6.68
N TYR A 27 8.70 19.36 -5.98
CA TYR A 27 9.71 20.08 -5.22
C TYR A 27 10.63 20.90 -6.13
N LEU A 28 11.24 20.28 -7.13
CA LEU A 28 12.25 20.91 -7.99
C LEU A 28 11.65 22.00 -8.89
N ARG A 29 10.46 21.79 -9.44
CA ARG A 29 9.76 22.81 -10.25
C ARG A 29 9.45 24.06 -9.42
N ARG A 30 9.02 23.92 -8.16
CA ARG A 30 8.84 25.07 -7.25
C ARG A 30 10.14 25.83 -6.94
N ARG A 31 11.28 25.19 -7.10
CA ARG A 31 12.61 25.80 -6.98
C ARG A 31 13.12 26.39 -8.31
N GLY A 32 12.34 26.30 -9.38
CA GLY A 32 12.66 26.90 -10.68
C GLY A 32 13.48 26.01 -11.62
N PHE A 33 13.64 24.72 -11.30
CA PHE A 33 14.31 23.77 -12.19
C PHE A 33 13.39 23.27 -13.28
N ASP A 34 13.95 23.03 -14.49
CA ASP A 34 13.24 22.41 -15.60
C ASP A 34 13.25 20.89 -15.42
N VAL A 35 12.08 20.31 -15.12
CA VAL A 35 11.93 18.90 -14.80
C VAL A 35 10.81 18.28 -15.62
N ALA A 36 11.13 17.23 -16.35
CA ALA A 36 10.17 16.32 -16.98
C ALA A 36 10.12 14.98 -16.23
N GLN A 37 9.05 14.22 -16.41
CA GLN A 37 8.92 12.89 -15.82
C GLN A 37 8.33 11.89 -16.79
N ALA A 38 8.70 10.62 -16.67
CA ALA A 38 8.23 9.51 -17.49
C ALA A 38 8.02 8.26 -16.65
N ASP A 39 6.94 7.53 -16.92
CA ASP A 39 6.69 6.20 -16.39
C ASP A 39 6.89 5.17 -17.50
N LEU A 40 8.12 4.66 -17.63
CA LEU A 40 8.44 3.63 -18.61
C LEU A 40 7.79 2.29 -18.24
N SER A 41 7.43 2.06 -16.97
CA SER A 41 6.79 0.83 -16.52
C SER A 41 5.44 0.61 -17.22
N VAL A 42 4.53 1.57 -17.10
CA VAL A 42 3.20 1.47 -17.71
C VAL A 42 3.24 1.62 -19.23
N GLU A 43 4.20 2.41 -19.78
CA GLU A 43 4.36 2.55 -21.23
C GLU A 43 4.86 1.24 -21.86
N LEU A 44 5.81 0.55 -21.22
CA LEU A 44 6.35 -0.72 -21.70
C LEU A 44 5.33 -1.85 -21.59
N ILE A 45 4.59 -1.95 -20.48
CA ILE A 45 3.53 -2.95 -20.32
C ILE A 45 2.50 -2.85 -21.45
N GLY A 46 2.09 -1.63 -21.81
CA GLY A 46 1.18 -1.41 -22.94
C GLY A 46 1.78 -1.73 -24.31
N THR A 47 3.12 -1.80 -24.42
CA THR A 47 3.81 -2.20 -25.63
C THR A 47 3.99 -3.73 -25.67
N VAL A 48 4.37 -4.34 -24.57
CA VAL A 48 4.55 -5.80 -24.45
C VAL A 48 3.22 -6.54 -24.68
N PHE A 49 2.14 -6.03 -24.12
CA PHE A 49 0.79 -6.53 -24.36
C PHE A 49 0.12 -5.79 -25.52
N SER A 50 0.70 -5.88 -26.71
CA SER A 50 0.17 -5.38 -27.98
C SER A 50 0.26 -6.46 -29.07
N ARG A 51 -0.57 -6.34 -30.09
CA ARG A 51 -0.55 -7.27 -31.23
C ARG A 51 0.84 -7.35 -31.87
N ASP A 52 1.45 -6.19 -32.16
CA ASP A 52 2.77 -6.12 -32.82
C ASP A 52 3.85 -6.86 -32.03
N PHE A 53 3.88 -6.72 -30.73
CA PHE A 53 4.86 -7.39 -29.89
C PHE A 53 4.58 -8.90 -29.76
N LEU A 54 3.30 -9.27 -29.56
CA LEU A 54 2.92 -10.67 -29.41
C LEU A 54 3.14 -11.48 -30.70
N GLU A 55 2.94 -10.90 -31.89
CA GLU A 55 3.26 -11.58 -33.15
C GLU A 55 4.73 -12.02 -33.19
N ARG A 56 5.64 -11.17 -32.70
CA ARG A 56 7.08 -11.51 -32.59
C ARG A 56 7.34 -12.56 -31.54
N VAL A 57 6.68 -12.49 -30.37
CA VAL A 57 6.81 -13.48 -29.30
C VAL A 57 6.37 -14.87 -29.77
N PHE A 58 5.25 -14.94 -30.50
CA PHE A 58 4.74 -16.18 -31.08
C PHE A 58 5.61 -16.77 -32.19
N ASP A 59 6.51 -15.99 -32.79
CA ASP A 59 7.52 -16.50 -33.76
C ASP A 59 8.73 -17.11 -33.07
N LEU A 60 8.89 -16.92 -31.74
CA LEU A 60 9.97 -17.52 -30.98
C LEU A 60 9.69 -19.00 -30.67
N ARG A 61 10.78 -19.77 -30.59
CA ARG A 61 10.68 -21.22 -30.28
C ARG A 61 10.39 -21.40 -28.78
N ILE A 62 9.37 -22.17 -28.44
CA ILE A 62 9.11 -22.61 -27.07
C ILE A 62 10.23 -23.57 -26.62
N PRO A 63 10.91 -23.35 -25.49
CA PRO A 63 11.90 -24.24 -24.95
C PRO A 63 11.24 -25.46 -24.27
N GLY A 64 11.72 -26.66 -24.56
CA GLY A 64 11.22 -27.90 -23.94
C GLY A 64 9.85 -28.36 -24.44
N GLU A 65 9.22 -29.23 -23.66
CA GLU A 65 7.85 -29.71 -23.83
C GLU A 65 7.03 -29.20 -22.65
N ASP A 66 6.12 -28.24 -22.90
CA ASP A 66 5.22 -27.67 -21.91
C ASP A 66 3.82 -27.56 -22.53
N GLU A 67 2.91 -28.41 -22.07
CA GLU A 67 1.55 -28.55 -22.60
C GLU A 67 0.76 -27.22 -22.55
N ASN A 68 0.97 -26.40 -21.50
CA ASN A 68 0.32 -25.10 -21.36
C ASN A 68 0.83 -24.08 -22.40
N LEU A 69 2.15 -24.02 -22.60
CA LEU A 69 2.76 -23.14 -23.60
C LEU A 69 2.38 -23.56 -25.02
N GLU A 70 2.33 -24.88 -25.32
CA GLU A 70 1.85 -25.40 -26.60
C GLU A 70 0.39 -25.01 -26.85
N ARG A 71 -0.46 -25.08 -25.84
CA ARG A 71 -1.86 -24.63 -25.91
C ARG A 71 -1.98 -23.13 -26.19
N ILE A 72 -1.17 -22.28 -25.52
CA ILE A 72 -1.11 -20.84 -25.80
C ILE A 72 -0.68 -20.60 -27.25
N GLN A 73 0.36 -21.29 -27.71
CA GLN A 73 0.89 -21.20 -29.07
C GLN A 73 -0.17 -21.61 -30.13
N ALA A 74 -0.91 -22.68 -29.89
CA ALA A 74 -1.98 -23.11 -30.78
C ALA A 74 -3.10 -22.07 -30.94
N MET A 75 -3.32 -21.25 -29.94
CA MET A 75 -4.31 -20.17 -29.94
C MET A 75 -3.74 -18.81 -30.37
N ARG A 76 -2.53 -18.74 -30.98
CA ARG A 76 -1.85 -17.52 -31.43
C ARG A 76 -2.79 -16.51 -32.10
N THR A 77 -3.56 -16.94 -33.09
CA THR A 77 -4.44 -16.08 -33.85
C THR A 77 -5.52 -15.41 -32.98
N ARG A 78 -6.02 -16.12 -31.98
CA ARG A 78 -7.01 -15.56 -31.04
C ARG A 78 -6.38 -14.56 -30.09
N TYR A 79 -5.21 -14.88 -29.51
CA TYR A 79 -4.47 -13.97 -28.63
C TYR A 79 -4.12 -12.65 -29.34
N THR A 80 -3.54 -12.74 -30.56
CA THR A 80 -3.17 -11.54 -31.32
C THR A 80 -4.37 -10.73 -31.80
N ALA A 81 -5.53 -11.36 -32.00
CA ALA A 81 -6.76 -10.66 -32.38
C ALA A 81 -7.43 -9.92 -31.22
N THR A 82 -7.25 -10.36 -29.96
CA THR A 82 -8.00 -9.84 -28.81
C THR A 82 -7.18 -8.93 -27.90
N ILE A 83 -5.84 -9.01 -27.91
CA ILE A 83 -4.97 -8.33 -26.95
C ILE A 83 -5.20 -6.82 -26.84
N ASP A 84 -5.27 -6.12 -27.96
CA ASP A 84 -5.40 -4.66 -27.95
C ASP A 84 -6.75 -4.23 -27.31
N ALA A 85 -7.83 -4.99 -27.58
CA ALA A 85 -9.15 -4.75 -26.98
C ALA A 85 -9.15 -5.06 -25.47
N VAL A 86 -8.45 -6.12 -25.04
CA VAL A 86 -8.28 -6.48 -23.62
C VAL A 86 -7.53 -5.37 -22.87
N VAL A 87 -6.42 -4.89 -23.41
CA VAL A 87 -5.63 -3.81 -22.80
C VAL A 87 -6.44 -2.52 -22.72
N ASP A 88 -7.19 -2.16 -23.76
CA ASP A 88 -8.04 -0.97 -23.74
C ASP A 88 -9.20 -1.10 -22.75
N PHE A 89 -9.79 -2.28 -22.60
CA PHE A 89 -10.78 -2.55 -21.58
C PHE A 89 -10.20 -2.36 -20.16
N LEU A 90 -9.01 -2.90 -19.89
CA LEU A 90 -8.32 -2.74 -18.59
C LEU A 90 -7.89 -1.28 -18.32
N ARG A 91 -7.75 -0.46 -19.35
CA ARG A 91 -7.56 1.00 -19.24
C ARG A 91 -8.85 1.75 -18.91
N GLY A 92 -9.99 1.06 -18.91
CA GLY A 92 -11.30 1.65 -18.69
C GLY A 92 -11.93 2.26 -19.96
N ARG A 93 -11.41 1.91 -21.15
CA ARG A 93 -12.04 2.17 -22.44
C ARG A 93 -13.01 1.03 -22.74
N ASP A 94 -13.98 1.23 -23.58
CA ASP A 94 -14.93 0.19 -24.01
C ASP A 94 -15.58 -0.67 -22.90
N PRO A 95 -16.26 -0.11 -21.90
CA PRO A 95 -16.85 -0.87 -20.82
C PRO A 95 -17.90 -1.89 -21.28
N GLY A 96 -18.49 -1.70 -22.47
CA GLY A 96 -19.43 -2.65 -23.08
C GLY A 96 -18.80 -4.00 -23.45
N LEU A 97 -17.47 -4.08 -23.57
CA LEU A 97 -16.75 -5.32 -23.86
C LEU A 97 -16.87 -6.34 -22.72
N ALA A 98 -17.14 -5.89 -21.50
CA ALA A 98 -17.28 -6.75 -20.32
C ALA A 98 -18.29 -7.88 -20.54
N GLN A 99 -19.44 -7.60 -21.15
CA GLN A 99 -20.45 -8.61 -21.41
C GLN A 99 -19.93 -9.70 -22.37
N LEU A 100 -19.21 -9.30 -23.42
CA LEU A 100 -18.65 -10.24 -24.39
C LEU A 100 -17.54 -11.11 -23.77
N ILE A 101 -16.68 -10.52 -22.94
CA ILE A 101 -15.63 -11.23 -22.21
C ILE A 101 -16.24 -12.33 -21.33
N CYS A 102 -17.31 -12.00 -20.60
CA CYS A 102 -17.99 -12.94 -19.69
C CYS A 102 -18.78 -14.05 -20.39
N THR A 103 -18.96 -14.02 -21.72
CA THR A 103 -19.58 -15.16 -22.44
C THR A 103 -18.70 -16.42 -22.46
N GLY A 104 -17.38 -16.28 -22.17
CA GLY A 104 -16.42 -17.37 -22.21
C GLY A 104 -15.87 -17.70 -23.60
N GLU A 105 -16.43 -17.12 -24.67
CA GLU A 105 -16.02 -17.41 -26.07
C GLU A 105 -15.05 -16.36 -26.65
N PHE A 106 -14.96 -15.18 -26.02
CA PHE A 106 -14.13 -14.08 -26.52
C PHE A 106 -12.65 -14.28 -26.27
N LEU A 107 -12.27 -14.57 -25.02
CA LEU A 107 -10.86 -14.76 -24.64
C LEU A 107 -10.41 -16.20 -24.92
N PRO A 108 -9.22 -16.42 -25.51
CA PRO A 108 -8.54 -17.72 -25.40
C PRO A 108 -8.18 -17.97 -23.93
N GLN A 109 -8.29 -19.21 -23.51
CA GLN A 109 -8.11 -19.64 -22.12
C GLN A 109 -7.08 -20.77 -22.05
N ALA A 110 -6.02 -20.59 -21.27
CA ALA A 110 -4.99 -21.59 -21.04
C ALA A 110 -4.86 -21.95 -19.54
N GLY A 111 -3.70 -22.30 -19.04
CA GLY A 111 -3.54 -22.89 -17.71
C GLY A 111 -4.00 -22.03 -16.55
N ARG A 112 -3.91 -20.70 -16.68
CA ARG A 112 -4.38 -19.78 -15.62
C ARG A 112 -5.88 -19.85 -15.37
N PHE A 113 -6.65 -20.34 -16.34
CA PHE A 113 -8.10 -20.50 -16.24
C PHE A 113 -8.53 -21.85 -15.63
N GLU A 114 -7.64 -22.83 -15.50
CA GLU A 114 -8.01 -24.18 -15.01
C GLU A 114 -8.41 -24.23 -13.53
N ALA A 115 -7.90 -23.28 -12.73
CA ALA A 115 -8.19 -23.20 -11.30
C ALA A 115 -9.45 -22.36 -10.96
N ILE A 116 -10.20 -21.91 -11.97
CA ILE A 116 -11.37 -21.04 -11.77
C ILE A 116 -12.56 -21.92 -11.36
N GLY A 117 -13.15 -21.58 -10.18
CA GLY A 117 -14.44 -22.12 -9.75
C GLY A 117 -15.60 -21.44 -10.47
N ASP A 118 -16.82 -21.61 -9.93
CA ASP A 118 -18.00 -20.93 -10.46
C ASP A 118 -17.92 -19.41 -10.24
N LEU A 119 -17.74 -18.67 -11.33
CA LEU A 119 -17.66 -17.21 -11.32
C LEU A 119 -18.97 -16.53 -10.90
N SER A 120 -20.11 -17.21 -11.06
CA SER A 120 -21.42 -16.68 -10.66
C SER A 120 -21.54 -16.53 -9.16
N ASP A 121 -20.91 -17.42 -8.39
CA ASP A 121 -20.86 -17.34 -6.93
C ASP A 121 -19.97 -16.17 -6.45
N LEU A 122 -18.92 -15.83 -7.22
CA LEU A 122 -17.96 -14.79 -6.85
C LEU A 122 -18.41 -13.38 -7.25
N PHE A 123 -19.00 -13.24 -8.43
CA PHE A 123 -19.34 -11.92 -9.01
C PHE A 123 -20.84 -11.63 -9.07
N GLY A 124 -21.69 -12.66 -8.97
CA GLY A 124 -23.12 -12.53 -9.14
C GLY A 124 -23.51 -11.99 -10.54
N THR A 125 -24.76 -11.61 -10.70
CA THR A 125 -25.28 -11.12 -11.98
C THR A 125 -24.94 -9.66 -12.29
N LEU A 126 -24.52 -8.87 -11.29
CA LEU A 126 -24.20 -7.44 -11.43
C LEU A 126 -22.70 -7.17 -11.51
N GLY A 127 -21.87 -8.12 -11.15
CA GLY A 127 -20.40 -7.98 -11.14
C GLY A 127 -19.72 -8.22 -12.49
N THR A 128 -20.41 -7.99 -13.63
CA THR A 128 -19.91 -8.30 -14.98
C THR A 128 -18.58 -7.57 -15.29
N ALA A 129 -18.46 -6.31 -14.91
CA ALA A 129 -17.23 -5.55 -15.18
C ALA A 129 -16.03 -6.10 -14.39
N GLU A 130 -16.22 -6.46 -13.12
CA GLU A 130 -15.21 -7.05 -12.27
C GLU A 130 -14.84 -8.47 -12.72
N CYS A 131 -15.84 -9.27 -13.09
CA CYS A 131 -15.63 -10.59 -13.70
C CYS A 131 -14.76 -10.48 -14.97
N ALA A 132 -15.10 -9.57 -15.87
CA ALA A 132 -14.33 -9.33 -17.08
C ALA A 132 -12.89 -8.88 -16.80
N LYS A 133 -12.66 -7.99 -15.83
CA LYS A 133 -11.29 -7.61 -15.42
C LYS A 133 -10.51 -8.81 -14.88
N PHE A 134 -11.14 -9.65 -14.06
CA PHE A 134 -10.52 -10.86 -13.52
C PHE A 134 -10.10 -11.80 -14.66
N LEU A 135 -11.00 -12.11 -15.60
CA LEU A 135 -10.70 -12.94 -16.77
C LEU A 135 -9.60 -12.33 -17.65
N CYS A 136 -9.63 -11.00 -17.87
CA CYS A 136 -8.56 -10.31 -18.59
C CYS A 136 -7.22 -10.38 -17.85
N THR A 137 -7.21 -10.37 -16.53
CA THR A 137 -5.98 -10.51 -15.75
C THR A 137 -5.36 -11.89 -15.91
N LEU A 138 -6.17 -12.96 -15.86
CA LEU A 138 -5.72 -14.33 -16.13
C LEU A 138 -5.19 -14.49 -17.56
N TYR A 139 -5.86 -13.90 -18.53
CA TYR A 139 -5.43 -13.85 -19.92
C TYR A 139 -4.03 -13.20 -20.08
N LEU A 140 -3.77 -12.08 -19.39
CA LEU A 140 -2.44 -11.46 -19.39
C LEU A 140 -1.39 -12.34 -18.67
N GLN A 141 -1.80 -13.09 -17.64
CA GLN A 141 -0.92 -14.02 -16.93
C GLN A 141 -0.53 -15.23 -17.80
N ASP A 142 -1.45 -15.79 -18.61
CA ASP A 142 -1.11 -16.82 -19.60
C ASP A 142 -0.05 -16.30 -20.60
N LEU A 143 -0.25 -15.08 -21.14
CA LEU A 143 0.73 -14.45 -22.03
C LEU A 143 2.07 -14.15 -21.32
N SER A 144 2.02 -13.80 -20.03
CA SER A 144 3.22 -13.58 -19.22
C SER A 144 4.04 -14.86 -19.07
N ASP A 145 3.39 -16.04 -18.92
CA ASP A 145 4.06 -17.32 -18.87
C ASP A 145 4.77 -17.64 -20.19
N LEU A 146 4.13 -17.36 -21.34
CA LEU A 146 4.75 -17.51 -22.67
C LEU A 146 5.97 -16.58 -22.82
N ILE A 147 5.83 -15.29 -22.48
CA ILE A 147 6.92 -14.31 -22.57
C ILE A 147 8.09 -14.70 -21.67
N ARG A 148 7.82 -15.18 -20.46
CA ARG A 148 8.86 -15.66 -19.54
C ARG A 148 9.64 -16.84 -20.11
N ALA A 149 8.95 -17.76 -20.75
CA ALA A 149 9.58 -18.96 -21.32
C ALA A 149 10.35 -18.68 -22.61
N THR A 150 9.90 -17.72 -23.44
CA THR A 150 10.45 -17.54 -24.80
C THR A 150 11.36 -16.32 -24.94
N VAL A 151 11.13 -15.25 -24.15
CA VAL A 151 11.86 -13.97 -24.27
C VAL A 151 12.90 -13.84 -23.17
N THR A 152 12.48 -13.90 -21.91
CA THR A 152 13.38 -13.78 -20.75
C THR A 152 12.73 -14.25 -19.45
N GLU A 153 13.43 -15.09 -18.69
CA GLU A 153 13.00 -15.55 -17.36
C GLU A 153 12.82 -14.40 -16.33
N HIS A 154 13.37 -13.23 -16.62
CA HIS A 154 13.29 -12.05 -15.77
C HIS A 154 11.94 -11.32 -15.84
N PHE A 155 11.05 -11.68 -16.77
CA PHE A 155 9.79 -10.99 -16.97
C PHE A 155 8.71 -11.43 -15.97
N GLU A 156 8.11 -10.46 -15.29
CA GLU A 156 6.85 -10.55 -14.55
C GLU A 156 6.08 -9.23 -14.76
N ILE A 157 4.74 -9.24 -14.68
CA ILE A 157 3.91 -8.05 -15.01
C ILE A 157 4.27 -6.83 -14.14
N VAL A 158 4.63 -7.05 -12.87
CA VAL A 158 4.98 -5.99 -11.91
C VAL A 158 6.43 -6.01 -11.43
N ARG A 159 7.28 -6.84 -12.05
CA ARG A 159 8.69 -7.04 -11.65
C ARG A 159 9.54 -7.42 -12.84
N TYR A 160 10.81 -7.01 -12.83
CA TYR A 160 11.77 -7.39 -13.86
C TYR A 160 13.13 -7.70 -13.24
N GLY A 161 13.54 -8.96 -13.30
CA GLY A 161 14.82 -9.42 -12.72
C GLY A 161 14.91 -9.30 -11.19
N GLU A 162 13.76 -9.35 -10.47
CA GLU A 162 13.74 -9.18 -9.01
C GLU A 162 14.58 -10.25 -8.30
N ARG A 163 14.48 -11.51 -8.70
CA ARG A 163 15.25 -12.61 -8.10
C ARG A 163 16.75 -12.41 -8.26
N LEU A 164 17.18 -11.90 -9.41
CA LEU A 164 18.57 -11.51 -9.64
C LEU A 164 18.99 -10.43 -8.64
N ALA A 165 18.22 -9.35 -8.54
CA ALA A 165 18.55 -8.18 -7.71
C ALA A 165 18.50 -8.47 -6.20
N MET A 166 17.67 -9.40 -5.72
CA MET A 166 17.58 -9.78 -4.30
C MET A 166 18.76 -10.64 -3.81
N ALA A 167 19.43 -11.36 -4.68
CA ALA A 167 20.45 -12.34 -4.30
C ALA A 167 21.89 -11.91 -4.62
N ILE A 168 22.11 -10.67 -5.05
CA ILE A 168 23.38 -10.22 -5.61
C ILE A 168 24.45 -10.01 -4.53
N GLY A 169 25.49 -10.82 -4.59
CA GLY A 169 26.68 -10.65 -3.74
C GLY A 169 27.71 -9.66 -4.30
N SER A 170 27.83 -9.54 -5.64
CA SER A 170 28.70 -8.61 -6.32
C SER A 170 28.06 -8.05 -7.59
N PHE A 171 28.49 -6.87 -8.02
CA PHE A 171 28.00 -6.26 -9.27
C PHE A 171 28.32 -7.09 -10.51
N ALA A 172 29.36 -7.92 -10.47
CA ALA A 172 29.71 -8.80 -11.58
C ALA A 172 28.58 -9.74 -12.01
N GLU A 173 27.69 -10.12 -11.08
CA GLU A 173 26.53 -10.96 -11.38
C GLU A 173 25.50 -10.25 -12.28
N ILE A 174 25.24 -8.96 -12.02
CA ILE A 174 24.40 -8.12 -12.91
C ILE A 174 25.12 -7.89 -14.25
N GLU A 175 26.42 -7.66 -14.19
CA GLU A 175 27.19 -7.37 -15.38
C GLU A 175 27.16 -8.52 -16.39
N THR A 176 27.12 -9.78 -15.93
CA THR A 176 26.94 -10.93 -16.84
C THR A 176 25.68 -10.80 -17.67
N VAL A 177 24.59 -10.33 -17.10
CA VAL A 177 23.34 -10.08 -17.82
C VAL A 177 23.43 -8.86 -18.73
N LEU A 178 24.08 -7.77 -18.26
CA LEU A 178 24.20 -6.53 -19.03
C LEU A 178 25.12 -6.65 -20.26
N VAL A 179 26.04 -7.61 -20.30
CA VAL A 179 26.90 -7.86 -21.49
C VAL A 179 26.20 -8.73 -22.55
N GLU A 180 25.11 -9.43 -22.18
CA GLU A 180 24.29 -10.15 -23.14
C GLU A 180 23.56 -9.17 -24.08
N PRO A 181 23.29 -9.58 -25.32
CA PRO A 181 22.44 -8.80 -26.22
C PRO A 181 21.09 -8.45 -25.57
N MET A 182 20.56 -7.29 -25.88
CA MET A 182 19.23 -6.91 -25.41
C MET A 182 18.17 -7.88 -25.93
N ASN A 183 17.28 -8.32 -25.05
CA ASN A 183 16.11 -9.06 -25.45
C ASN A 183 15.03 -8.09 -26.02
N PRO A 184 13.99 -8.59 -26.73
CA PRO A 184 12.97 -7.74 -27.35
C PRO A 184 12.26 -6.78 -26.40
N ILE A 185 12.11 -7.11 -25.10
CA ILE A 185 11.50 -6.23 -24.09
C ILE A 185 12.45 -5.06 -23.76
N GLU A 186 13.74 -5.35 -23.60
CA GLU A 186 14.77 -4.34 -23.33
C GLU A 186 14.95 -3.39 -24.51
N GLU A 187 14.89 -3.91 -25.75
CA GLU A 187 14.92 -3.10 -26.97
C GLU A 187 13.73 -2.10 -26.98
N ARG A 188 12.51 -2.58 -26.72
CA ARG A 188 11.32 -1.72 -26.64
C ARG A 188 11.41 -0.69 -25.51
N MET A 189 11.95 -1.08 -24.37
CA MET A 189 12.19 -0.16 -23.26
C MET A 189 13.16 0.96 -23.66
N CYS A 190 14.25 0.63 -24.32
CA CYS A 190 15.23 1.62 -24.79
C CYS A 190 14.65 2.53 -25.88
N GLU A 191 13.83 2.00 -26.81
CA GLU A 191 13.11 2.83 -27.81
C GLU A 191 12.16 3.83 -27.15
N LEU A 192 11.43 3.42 -26.09
CA LEU A 192 10.56 4.32 -25.33
C LEU A 192 11.37 5.40 -24.63
N LEU A 193 12.49 5.03 -24.01
CA LEU A 193 13.41 5.98 -23.38
C LEU A 193 13.96 6.96 -24.40
N GLU A 194 14.41 6.51 -25.55
CA GLU A 194 14.95 7.37 -26.62
C GLU A 194 13.94 8.42 -27.10
N ARG A 195 12.67 8.03 -27.23
CA ARG A 195 11.59 8.98 -27.57
C ARG A 195 11.49 10.09 -26.52
N LYS A 196 11.61 9.76 -25.22
CA LYS A 196 11.61 10.74 -24.14
C LYS A 196 12.85 11.64 -24.19
N ILE A 197 14.04 11.05 -24.37
CA ILE A 197 15.31 11.81 -24.49
C ILE A 197 15.24 12.78 -25.68
N THR A 198 14.74 12.34 -26.83
CA THR A 198 14.63 13.19 -28.02
C THR A 198 13.63 14.33 -27.83
N ALA A 199 12.50 14.06 -27.18
CA ALA A 199 11.47 15.06 -26.92
C ALA A 199 11.91 16.08 -25.86
N GLU A 200 12.47 15.62 -24.74
CA GLU A 200 12.78 16.45 -23.58
C GLU A 200 14.19 17.05 -23.62
N ARG A 201 15.14 16.41 -24.30
CA ARG A 201 16.57 16.81 -24.38
C ARG A 201 17.17 17.09 -23.01
N PRO A 202 17.07 16.15 -22.06
CA PRO A 202 17.60 16.36 -20.71
C PRO A 202 19.12 16.38 -20.72
N THR A 203 19.71 17.08 -19.75
CA THR A 203 21.14 17.02 -19.44
C THR A 203 21.43 16.00 -18.32
N ILE A 204 20.39 15.70 -17.53
CA ILE A 204 20.45 14.69 -16.45
C ILE A 204 19.21 13.78 -16.56
N VAL A 205 19.43 12.47 -16.39
CA VAL A 205 18.35 11.47 -16.23
C VAL A 205 18.43 10.89 -14.82
N GLY A 206 17.31 10.94 -14.09
CA GLY A 206 17.19 10.37 -12.74
C GLY A 206 16.26 9.16 -12.71
N PHE A 207 16.81 7.99 -12.34
CA PHE A 207 16.00 6.77 -12.18
C PHE A 207 15.55 6.59 -10.73
N THR A 208 14.26 6.34 -10.50
CA THR A 208 13.79 5.88 -9.20
C THR A 208 13.79 4.35 -9.15
N ILE A 209 14.53 3.76 -8.22
CA ILE A 209 14.65 2.32 -8.02
C ILE A 209 14.02 1.97 -6.66
N PRO A 210 12.68 1.86 -6.58
CA PRO A 210 12.01 1.63 -5.32
C PRO A 210 12.22 0.22 -4.76
N PHE A 211 12.34 -0.78 -5.66
CA PHE A 211 12.39 -2.19 -5.34
C PHE A 211 13.48 -2.91 -6.15
N PRO A 212 13.94 -4.10 -5.72
CA PRO A 212 14.89 -4.90 -6.49
C PRO A 212 14.46 -5.11 -7.95
N GLY A 213 13.19 -5.35 -8.20
CA GLY A 213 12.62 -5.59 -9.53
C GLY A 213 12.67 -4.42 -10.52
N CYS A 214 13.28 -3.29 -10.14
CA CYS A 214 13.50 -2.15 -11.05
C CYS A 214 14.97 -1.92 -11.39
N LEU A 215 15.90 -2.61 -10.69
CA LEU A 215 17.33 -2.37 -10.81
C LEU A 215 17.88 -2.71 -12.20
N LEU A 216 17.59 -3.92 -12.69
CA LEU A 216 18.10 -4.40 -13.98
C LEU A 216 17.63 -3.50 -15.13
N ALA A 217 16.35 -3.12 -15.14
CA ALA A 217 15.80 -2.22 -16.14
C ALA A 217 16.43 -0.81 -16.08
N ALA A 218 16.63 -0.27 -14.88
CA ALA A 218 17.32 1.01 -14.71
C ALA A 218 18.76 0.96 -15.24
N LEU A 219 19.50 -0.12 -14.95
CA LEU A 219 20.87 -0.29 -15.43
C LEU A 219 20.95 -0.50 -16.93
N ARG A 220 20.00 -1.25 -17.53
CA ARG A 220 19.92 -1.41 -18.98
C ARG A 220 19.63 -0.08 -19.70
N CYS A 221 18.70 0.73 -19.14
CA CYS A 221 18.47 2.10 -19.59
C CYS A 221 19.73 2.97 -19.48
N ALA A 222 20.43 2.91 -18.34
CA ALA A 222 21.65 3.65 -18.10
C ALA A 222 22.78 3.24 -19.07
N GLN A 223 22.93 1.94 -19.32
CA GLN A 223 23.87 1.40 -20.33
C GLN A 223 23.58 1.97 -21.71
N TYR A 224 22.32 1.95 -22.15
CA TYR A 224 21.89 2.54 -23.42
C TYR A 224 22.24 4.01 -23.51
N LEU A 225 21.95 4.80 -22.44
CA LEU A 225 22.27 6.23 -22.41
C LEU A 225 23.78 6.49 -22.48
N LYS A 226 24.62 5.73 -21.76
CA LYS A 226 26.08 5.88 -21.81
C LYS A 226 26.66 5.59 -23.19
N GLN A 227 26.04 4.68 -23.96
CA GLN A 227 26.48 4.33 -25.31
C GLN A 227 26.05 5.35 -26.36
N HIS A 228 24.80 5.87 -26.30
CA HIS A 228 24.21 6.69 -27.35
C HIS A 228 24.19 8.19 -27.01
N TYR A 229 24.19 8.53 -25.71
CA TYR A 229 24.10 9.90 -25.19
C TYR A 229 25.14 10.18 -24.09
N PRO A 230 26.46 10.01 -24.35
CA PRO A 230 27.50 10.05 -23.32
C PRO A 230 27.60 11.39 -22.57
N GLY A 231 27.00 12.45 -23.10
CA GLY A 231 26.92 13.75 -22.43
C GLY A 231 25.85 13.87 -21.35
N ILE A 232 24.94 12.89 -21.23
CA ILE A 232 23.88 12.89 -20.23
C ILE A 232 24.46 12.33 -18.92
N ARG A 233 24.32 13.08 -17.82
CA ARG A 233 24.62 12.59 -16.46
C ARG A 233 23.46 11.70 -15.97
N ILE A 234 23.78 10.65 -15.24
CA ILE A 234 22.78 9.66 -14.78
C ILE A 234 22.79 9.60 -13.26
N ALA A 235 21.65 9.92 -12.66
CA ALA A 235 21.40 9.76 -11.23
C ALA A 235 20.45 8.58 -10.99
N ALA A 236 20.60 7.87 -9.88
CA ALA A 236 19.65 6.87 -9.41
C ALA A 236 19.44 6.99 -7.90
N GLY A 237 18.24 6.68 -7.43
CA GLY A 237 17.89 6.73 -6.03
C GLY A 237 16.61 5.90 -5.76
N GLY A 238 16.11 5.96 -4.55
CA GLY A 238 14.87 5.27 -4.14
C GLY A 238 15.11 4.26 -3.00
N GLY A 239 14.10 3.45 -2.73
CA GLY A 239 14.12 2.51 -1.59
C GLY A 239 15.27 1.52 -1.67
N TYR A 240 15.46 0.85 -2.82
CA TYR A 240 16.50 -0.16 -2.99
C TYR A 240 17.93 0.40 -2.78
N PRO A 241 18.35 1.51 -3.38
CA PRO A 241 19.62 2.14 -3.02
C PRO A 241 19.76 2.49 -1.54
N SER A 242 18.69 3.02 -0.94
CA SER A 242 18.72 3.50 0.44
C SER A 242 18.80 2.39 1.48
N THR A 243 18.33 1.17 1.16
CA THR A 243 18.36 -0.01 2.03
C THR A 243 19.48 -0.98 1.65
N GLU A 244 19.43 -1.53 0.44
CA GLU A 244 20.30 -2.63 -0.02
C GLU A 244 21.72 -2.17 -0.33
N LEU A 245 21.88 -0.99 -0.97
CA LEU A 245 23.16 -0.50 -1.45
C LEU A 245 23.87 0.48 -0.51
N ARG A 246 23.27 0.75 0.67
CA ARG A 246 23.78 1.75 1.63
C ARG A 246 25.22 1.51 2.05
N THR A 247 25.64 0.26 2.17
CA THR A 247 26.99 -0.11 2.63
C THR A 247 27.82 -0.79 1.56
N MET A 248 27.47 -0.61 0.28
CA MET A 248 28.19 -1.25 -0.84
C MET A 248 29.66 -0.87 -0.88
N SER A 249 30.51 -1.86 -1.09
CA SER A 249 31.95 -1.68 -1.37
C SER A 249 32.28 -1.90 -2.85
N ASP A 250 31.47 -2.67 -3.57
CA ASP A 250 31.59 -2.89 -5.02
C ASP A 250 31.12 -1.65 -5.78
N ARG A 251 32.02 -1.04 -6.54
CA ARG A 251 31.79 0.20 -7.30
C ARG A 251 31.46 -0.05 -8.77
N GLY A 252 31.19 -1.28 -9.16
CA GLY A 252 30.90 -1.64 -10.55
C GLY A 252 29.74 -0.89 -11.17
N ILE A 253 28.72 -0.52 -10.37
CA ILE A 253 27.53 0.23 -10.78
C ILE A 253 27.88 1.60 -11.42
N PHE A 254 29.00 2.23 -11.01
CA PHE A 254 29.45 3.53 -11.52
C PHE A 254 30.05 3.49 -12.94
N ARG A 255 30.01 2.34 -13.58
CA ARG A 255 30.20 2.26 -15.05
C ARG A 255 28.97 2.77 -15.81
N TYR A 256 27.78 2.72 -15.18
CA TYR A 256 26.50 3.04 -15.76
C TYR A 256 25.84 4.28 -15.14
N ILE A 257 26.06 4.53 -13.86
CA ILE A 257 25.42 5.60 -13.08
C ILE A 257 26.52 6.56 -12.59
N ASP A 258 26.27 7.87 -12.63
CA ASP A 258 27.20 8.89 -12.12
C ASP A 258 26.95 9.21 -10.65
N TYR A 259 25.67 9.23 -10.23
CA TYR A 259 25.23 9.57 -8.88
C TYR A 259 24.27 8.53 -8.34
N LEU A 260 24.58 7.93 -7.20
CA LEU A 260 23.66 7.04 -6.48
C LEU A 260 23.23 7.71 -5.18
N ILE A 261 21.95 8.10 -5.12
CA ILE A 261 21.37 8.92 -4.05
C ILE A 261 20.73 8.01 -3.02
N LEU A 262 21.01 8.27 -1.75
CA LEU A 262 20.41 7.60 -0.61
C LEU A 262 19.36 8.49 0.07
N ASP A 263 18.38 7.87 0.72
CA ASP A 263 17.30 8.54 1.46
C ASP A 263 16.45 9.47 0.56
N ASP A 264 16.01 10.63 1.08
CA ASP A 264 15.21 11.61 0.33
C ASP A 264 16.02 12.24 -0.80
N GLY A 265 15.48 12.20 -2.01
CA GLY A 265 16.16 12.64 -3.22
C GLY A 265 16.06 14.14 -3.51
N GLU A 266 15.26 14.90 -2.79
CA GLU A 266 14.96 16.30 -3.07
C GLU A 266 16.23 17.18 -3.01
N LEU A 267 16.89 17.20 -1.87
CA LEU A 267 18.11 18.01 -1.69
C LEU A 267 19.29 17.50 -2.52
N PRO A 268 19.58 16.18 -2.58
CA PRO A 268 20.63 15.67 -3.44
C PRO A 268 20.47 16.08 -4.92
N LEU A 269 19.27 15.93 -5.48
CA LEU A 269 19.02 16.34 -6.86
C LEU A 269 19.12 17.86 -7.06
N GLU A 270 18.64 18.68 -6.13
CA GLU A 270 18.81 20.12 -6.16
C GLU A 270 20.30 20.50 -6.21
N ARG A 271 21.15 19.83 -5.39
CA ARG A 271 22.60 20.04 -5.37
C ARG A 271 23.28 19.61 -6.68
N ILE A 272 22.88 18.46 -7.24
CA ILE A 272 23.40 17.99 -8.54
C ILE A 272 23.05 18.97 -9.66
N LEU A 273 21.81 19.48 -9.67
CA LEU A 273 21.32 20.43 -10.69
C LEU A 273 21.94 21.82 -10.59
N SER A 274 22.38 22.22 -9.39
CA SER A 274 23.00 23.52 -9.13
C SER A 274 24.53 23.46 -9.05
N ASP A 275 25.13 22.31 -9.36
CA ASP A 275 26.57 22.05 -9.18
C ASP A 275 27.09 22.40 -7.76
N GLY A 276 26.20 22.14 -6.76
CA GLY A 276 26.50 22.37 -5.35
C GLY A 276 27.20 21.19 -4.68
N GLU A 277 27.50 21.33 -3.39
CA GLU A 277 28.06 20.24 -2.59
C GLU A 277 27.11 19.05 -2.51
N LEU A 278 27.61 17.85 -2.82
CA LEU A 278 26.83 16.62 -2.82
C LEU A 278 26.41 16.22 -1.41
N VAL A 279 25.18 15.71 -1.28
CA VAL A 279 24.59 15.28 -0.02
C VAL A 279 24.06 13.85 -0.19
N ARG A 280 24.37 12.96 0.76
CA ARG A 280 23.92 11.55 0.79
C ARG A 280 24.03 10.86 -0.58
N THR A 281 25.13 11.11 -1.28
CA THR A 281 25.30 10.66 -2.66
C THR A 281 26.62 9.89 -2.81
N TYR A 282 26.53 8.70 -3.36
CA TYR A 282 27.70 7.98 -3.85
C TYR A 282 28.07 8.42 -5.26
N THR A 283 29.35 8.57 -5.50
CA THR A 283 29.96 8.70 -6.84
C THR A 283 31.02 7.62 -7.02
N ARG A 284 31.67 7.59 -8.19
CA ARG A 284 32.81 6.70 -8.41
C ARG A 284 33.91 6.88 -7.36
N ASP A 285 34.09 8.11 -6.89
CA ASP A 285 35.22 8.49 -5.98
C ASP A 285 34.89 8.17 -4.51
N GLY A 286 33.61 8.05 -4.14
CA GLY A 286 33.19 7.71 -2.78
C GLY A 286 31.81 8.18 -2.39
N TYR A 287 31.52 8.11 -1.09
CA TYR A 287 30.29 8.61 -0.50
C TYR A 287 30.48 10.05 -0.01
N HIS A 288 29.54 10.90 -0.37
CA HIS A 288 29.43 12.29 0.05
C HIS A 288 28.27 12.40 1.02
N GLU A 289 28.55 12.56 2.30
CA GLU A 289 27.53 12.67 3.33
C GLU A 289 26.80 14.01 3.24
N GLY A 290 27.54 15.11 3.20
CA GLY A 290 27.03 16.48 3.15
C GLY A 290 26.08 16.78 4.30
N GLU A 291 25.55 18.00 4.36
CA GLU A 291 24.60 18.42 5.40
C GLU A 291 23.28 18.92 4.81
N GLY A 292 22.21 18.77 5.60
CA GLY A 292 20.88 19.32 5.31
C GLY A 292 19.83 18.27 4.95
N ASN A 293 18.58 18.63 5.21
CA ASN A 293 17.39 17.87 4.86
C ASN A 293 16.32 18.82 4.33
N VAL A 294 15.44 18.28 3.51
CA VAL A 294 14.18 18.93 3.13
C VAL A 294 13.10 18.40 4.05
N THR A 295 12.41 19.28 4.75
CA THR A 295 11.28 18.87 5.60
C THR A 295 10.11 18.41 4.74
N HIS A 296 9.22 17.59 5.32
CA HIS A 296 8.03 17.14 4.60
C HIS A 296 7.15 18.31 4.10
N LYS A 297 7.09 19.40 4.86
CA LYS A 297 6.39 20.62 4.45
C LYS A 297 7.07 21.34 3.28
N GLU A 298 8.40 21.40 3.26
CA GLU A 298 9.17 22.00 2.16
C GLU A 298 9.14 21.16 0.90
N ARG A 299 9.11 19.80 1.04
CA ARG A 299 8.86 18.87 -0.06
C ARG A 299 7.59 19.26 -0.81
N GLY A 300 6.52 19.58 -0.10
CA GLY A 300 5.27 20.14 -0.60
C GLY A 300 4.42 19.19 -1.41
N CYS A 301 3.48 19.75 -2.18
CA CYS A 301 2.56 18.98 -3.01
C CYS A 301 3.28 18.24 -4.12
N PRO A 302 2.98 16.93 -4.35
CA PRO A 302 3.47 16.22 -5.52
C PRO A 302 2.87 16.81 -6.80
N ASP A 303 3.62 16.76 -7.90
CA ASP A 303 3.19 17.19 -9.22
C ASP A 303 3.16 16.00 -10.18
N PHE A 304 1.95 15.54 -10.49
CA PHE A 304 1.69 14.40 -11.38
C PHE A 304 1.60 14.79 -12.85
N THR A 305 1.76 16.07 -13.19
CA THR A 305 1.64 16.53 -14.58
C THR A 305 2.73 15.92 -15.48
N GLY A 306 2.33 15.44 -16.65
CA GLY A 306 3.22 14.75 -17.60
C GLY A 306 3.23 13.23 -17.48
N LEU A 307 2.63 12.63 -16.44
CA LEU A 307 2.44 11.19 -16.35
C LEU A 307 1.22 10.72 -17.18
N PRO A 308 1.29 9.50 -17.77
CA PRO A 308 0.29 9.02 -18.71
C PRO A 308 -0.90 8.35 -18.01
N PHE A 309 -1.77 9.13 -17.32
CA PHE A 309 -2.89 8.60 -16.52
C PHE A 309 -3.88 7.71 -17.30
N ASP A 310 -4.00 7.91 -18.60
CA ASP A 310 -4.86 7.14 -19.49
C ASP A 310 -4.29 5.75 -19.87
N ARG A 311 -3.04 5.45 -19.48
CA ARG A 311 -2.34 4.19 -19.81
C ARG A 311 -2.30 3.17 -18.68
N TYR A 312 -2.61 3.55 -17.45
CA TYR A 312 -2.61 2.62 -16.33
C TYR A 312 -3.71 1.56 -16.47
N LEU A 313 -3.41 0.34 -16.04
CA LEU A 313 -4.27 -0.83 -16.16
C LEU A 313 -4.86 -1.19 -14.81
N SER A 314 -6.16 -1.43 -14.74
CA SER A 314 -6.81 -1.99 -13.55
C SER A 314 -6.79 -3.52 -13.64
N LEU A 315 -5.88 -4.17 -12.92
CA LEU A 315 -5.80 -5.62 -12.82
C LEU A 315 -6.60 -6.12 -11.62
N LEU A 316 -7.27 -7.25 -11.76
CA LEU A 316 -7.99 -7.90 -10.69
C LEU A 316 -7.38 -9.28 -10.43
N GLU A 317 -6.31 -9.32 -9.62
CA GLU A 317 -5.57 -10.53 -9.30
C GLU A 317 -6.28 -11.41 -8.25
N THR A 318 -7.19 -10.83 -7.48
CA THR A 318 -7.98 -11.50 -6.45
C THR A 318 -9.40 -10.96 -6.41
N THR A 319 -10.34 -11.82 -6.07
CA THR A 319 -11.75 -11.46 -5.91
C THR A 319 -12.06 -10.78 -4.56
N ASN A 320 -11.11 -10.82 -3.62
CA ASN A 320 -11.29 -10.21 -2.30
C ASN A 320 -11.34 -8.67 -2.40
N PRO A 321 -12.43 -8.00 -1.94
CA PRO A 321 -12.63 -6.56 -2.13
C PRO A 321 -11.54 -5.68 -1.53
N MET A 322 -11.03 -6.05 -0.35
CA MET A 322 -9.97 -5.28 0.31
C MET A 322 -8.62 -5.53 -0.38
N HIS A 323 -8.30 -6.78 -0.67
CA HIS A 323 -7.00 -7.13 -1.24
C HIS A 323 -6.80 -6.54 -2.64
N ARG A 324 -7.85 -6.44 -3.45
CA ARG A 324 -7.78 -5.89 -4.81
C ARG A 324 -7.42 -4.40 -4.87
N LEU A 325 -7.52 -3.64 -3.75
CA LEU A 325 -7.18 -2.21 -3.74
C LEU A 325 -5.75 -1.93 -4.21
N TRP A 326 -4.83 -2.90 -4.06
CA TRP A 326 -3.44 -2.75 -4.52
C TRP A 326 -3.29 -2.81 -6.04
N THR A 327 -4.18 -3.48 -6.76
CA THR A 327 -4.00 -3.78 -8.20
C THR A 327 -5.11 -3.21 -9.10
N ASP A 328 -6.31 -2.93 -8.56
CA ASP A 328 -7.46 -2.47 -9.34
C ASP A 328 -7.66 -0.95 -9.28
N GLY A 329 -7.43 -0.28 -8.16
CA GLY A 329 -7.72 1.14 -8.00
C GLY A 329 -6.72 2.08 -8.67
N ARG A 330 -7.20 3.21 -9.21
CA ARG A 330 -6.36 4.31 -9.73
C ARG A 330 -6.16 5.36 -8.64
N TRP A 331 -5.16 5.16 -7.82
CA TRP A 331 -4.92 5.97 -6.62
C TRP A 331 -3.93 7.09 -6.87
N ASN A 332 -4.27 8.29 -6.40
CA ASN A 332 -3.28 9.32 -6.16
C ASN A 332 -2.51 8.95 -4.89
N LYS A 333 -1.25 8.58 -5.02
CA LYS A 333 -0.39 8.21 -3.88
C LYS A 333 0.21 9.45 -3.24
N MET A 334 -0.09 9.66 -1.95
CA MET A 334 0.41 10.78 -1.16
C MET A 334 0.85 10.29 0.23
N THR A 335 1.74 11.04 0.88
CA THR A 335 2.16 10.82 2.26
C THR A 335 1.70 11.97 3.15
N ILE A 336 1.05 11.66 4.26
CA ILE A 336 0.61 12.64 5.27
C ILE A 336 1.79 13.10 6.12
N ALA A 337 2.69 12.16 6.40
CA ALA A 337 3.88 12.39 7.20
C ALA A 337 5.09 11.63 6.65
N HIS A 338 6.29 12.17 6.83
CA HIS A 338 7.54 11.45 6.64
C HIS A 338 7.82 10.63 7.89
N GLY A 339 8.27 9.39 7.71
CA GLY A 339 8.67 8.50 8.80
C GLY A 339 7.51 7.92 9.62
N CYS A 340 7.86 7.14 10.63
CA CYS A 340 6.91 6.47 11.51
C CYS A 340 6.88 7.13 12.89
N TYR A 341 5.70 7.59 13.33
CA TYR A 341 5.57 8.22 14.67
C TYR A 341 5.88 7.28 15.84
N TRP A 342 5.88 5.96 15.63
CA TRP A 342 6.28 4.98 16.63
C TRP A 342 7.78 4.68 16.58
N ALA A 343 8.32 4.31 15.43
CA ALA A 343 9.74 4.07 15.12
C ALA A 343 10.52 3.23 16.16
N LYS A 344 9.89 2.21 16.78
CA LYS A 344 10.49 1.40 17.85
C LYS A 344 10.41 -0.11 17.62
N CYS A 345 9.80 -0.55 16.49
CA CYS A 345 9.63 -1.98 16.23
C CYS A 345 10.99 -2.64 15.99
N ALA A 346 11.21 -3.80 16.62
CA ALA A 346 12.48 -4.52 16.54
C ALA A 346 12.82 -5.07 15.15
N PHE A 347 11.84 -5.17 14.26
CA PHE A 347 11.97 -5.69 12.91
C PHE A 347 12.01 -4.60 11.82
N CYS A 348 11.72 -3.33 12.17
CA CYS A 348 11.79 -2.22 11.23
C CYS A 348 13.18 -1.60 11.17
N ASP A 349 13.51 -0.97 10.03
CA ASP A 349 14.78 -0.28 9.79
C ASP A 349 14.85 1.07 10.54
N THR A 350 14.71 1.00 11.86
CA THR A 350 14.61 2.19 12.73
C THR A 350 15.87 3.05 12.79
N SER A 351 16.98 2.58 12.25
CA SER A 351 18.21 3.38 12.07
C SER A 351 18.16 4.27 10.84
N LEU A 352 17.30 3.98 9.86
CA LEU A 352 17.19 4.73 8.62
C LEU A 352 16.24 5.93 8.73
N ASP A 353 16.54 6.96 7.96
CA ASP A 353 15.85 8.25 8.00
C ASP A 353 14.36 8.14 7.69
N TYR A 354 13.98 7.33 6.69
CA TYR A 354 12.59 7.16 6.28
C TYR A 354 11.68 6.53 7.34
N ILE A 355 12.24 5.90 8.41
CA ILE A 355 11.50 5.43 9.59
C ILE A 355 11.69 6.38 10.77
N ARG A 356 12.95 6.80 11.04
CA ARG A 356 13.32 7.48 12.28
C ARG A 356 12.88 8.93 12.34
N ARG A 357 12.97 9.66 11.22
CA ARG A 357 12.63 11.08 11.16
C ARG A 357 11.14 11.24 10.92
N TYR A 358 10.41 11.57 11.98
CA TYR A 358 8.97 11.79 11.87
C TYR A 358 8.65 13.28 11.71
N GLU A 359 8.02 13.63 10.60
CA GLU A 359 7.59 14.99 10.27
C GLU A 359 6.22 14.96 9.61
N SER A 360 5.25 15.70 10.13
CA SER A 360 3.91 15.83 9.56
C SER A 360 3.63 17.24 9.09
N VAL A 361 2.63 17.39 8.22
CA VAL A 361 2.12 18.68 7.79
C VAL A 361 0.77 18.97 8.46
N PRO A 362 0.37 20.26 8.63
CA PRO A 362 -0.97 20.59 9.08
C PRO A 362 -2.04 20.00 8.15
N ALA A 363 -3.15 19.54 8.72
CA ALA A 363 -4.24 18.93 7.96
C ALA A 363 -4.78 19.82 6.84
N ALA A 364 -4.93 21.13 7.10
CA ALA A 364 -5.36 22.08 6.07
C ALA A 364 -4.42 22.11 4.87
N THR A 365 -3.10 22.13 5.10
CA THR A 365 -2.09 22.08 4.04
C THR A 365 -2.16 20.78 3.26
N PHE A 366 -2.35 19.64 3.93
CA PHE A 366 -2.49 18.35 3.26
C PHE A 366 -3.75 18.29 2.38
N VAL A 367 -4.86 18.83 2.86
CA VAL A 367 -6.10 18.89 2.07
C VAL A 367 -5.98 19.87 0.90
N ASP A 368 -5.25 21.00 1.04
CA ASP A 368 -4.87 21.86 -0.08
C ASP A 368 -4.12 21.05 -1.18
N TRP A 369 -3.19 20.18 -0.77
CA TRP A 369 -2.49 19.31 -1.71
C TRP A 369 -3.42 18.28 -2.36
N MET A 370 -4.39 17.72 -1.61
CA MET A 370 -5.39 16.82 -2.20
C MET A 370 -6.22 17.52 -3.29
N GLU A 371 -6.69 18.75 -3.05
CA GLU A 371 -7.43 19.53 -4.04
C GLU A 371 -6.57 19.83 -5.29
N GLU A 372 -5.30 20.19 -5.10
CA GLU A 372 -4.36 20.41 -6.20
C GLU A 372 -4.14 19.13 -7.01
N VAL A 373 -3.93 17.98 -6.36
CA VAL A 373 -3.76 16.71 -7.04
C VAL A 373 -5.01 16.28 -7.80
N ILE A 374 -6.22 16.52 -7.25
CA ILE A 374 -7.47 16.31 -7.99
C ILE A 374 -7.51 17.16 -9.27
N ARG A 375 -7.07 18.42 -9.20
CA ARG A 375 -7.02 19.32 -10.34
C ARG A 375 -6.05 18.82 -11.42
N GLN A 376 -4.92 18.24 -11.04
CA GLN A 376 -3.91 17.68 -11.96
C GLN A 376 -4.38 16.39 -12.62
N THR A 377 -5.00 15.48 -11.86
CA THR A 377 -5.24 14.09 -12.27
C THR A 377 -6.69 13.81 -12.65
N GLY A 378 -7.64 14.64 -12.19
CA GLY A 378 -9.08 14.39 -12.30
C GLY A 378 -9.59 13.29 -11.36
N SER A 379 -8.70 12.53 -10.68
CA SER A 379 -9.08 11.45 -9.76
C SER A 379 -9.30 11.98 -8.35
N ARG A 380 -10.37 11.48 -7.70
CA ARG A 380 -10.73 11.77 -6.31
C ARG A 380 -10.40 10.62 -5.35
N SER A 381 -9.62 9.66 -5.82
CA SER A 381 -9.25 8.46 -5.07
C SER A 381 -7.80 8.53 -4.62
N PHE A 382 -7.55 8.27 -3.33
CA PHE A 382 -6.23 8.44 -2.72
C PHE A 382 -5.76 7.18 -1.99
N HIS A 383 -4.47 6.92 -2.08
CA HIS A 383 -3.76 6.01 -1.19
C HIS A 383 -2.73 6.81 -0.40
N PHE A 384 -2.92 6.96 0.91
CA PHE A 384 -1.91 7.56 1.76
C PHE A 384 -0.89 6.50 2.13
N THR A 385 0.32 6.64 1.56
CA THR A 385 1.39 5.64 1.59
C THR A 385 2.29 5.79 2.82
N ASP A 386 1.73 6.28 3.93
CA ASP A 386 2.45 6.45 5.19
C ASP A 386 2.92 5.11 5.76
N GLU A 387 4.04 5.10 6.47
CA GLU A 387 4.49 3.93 7.25
C GLU A 387 3.47 3.56 8.35
N ALA A 388 2.90 4.57 8.97
CA ALA A 388 1.75 4.47 9.87
C ALA A 388 1.12 5.86 10.02
N ALA A 389 -0.08 6.06 9.52
CA ALA A 389 -0.80 7.32 9.65
C ALA A 389 -1.26 7.56 11.11
N PRO A 390 -0.94 8.71 11.72
CA PRO A 390 -1.27 8.97 13.12
C PRO A 390 -2.77 9.23 13.33
N PRO A 391 -3.41 8.64 14.35
CA PRO A 391 -4.83 8.83 14.61
C PRO A 391 -5.24 10.30 14.75
N LYS A 392 -4.41 11.11 15.44
CA LYS A 392 -4.65 12.55 15.62
C LYS A 392 -4.71 13.29 14.28
N LEU A 393 -3.78 13.00 13.38
CA LEU A 393 -3.70 13.69 12.09
C LEU A 393 -4.82 13.22 11.16
N LEU A 394 -5.17 11.93 11.17
CA LEU A 394 -6.32 11.42 10.43
C LEU A 394 -7.64 12.05 10.90
N LYS A 395 -7.79 12.29 12.22
CA LYS A 395 -8.91 13.05 12.75
C LYS A 395 -8.99 14.47 12.16
N GLU A 396 -7.88 15.19 12.19
CA GLU A 396 -7.80 16.57 11.69
C GLU A 396 -8.05 16.66 10.18
N ILE A 397 -7.49 15.72 9.40
CA ILE A 397 -7.71 15.62 7.95
C ILE A 397 -9.19 15.31 7.65
N SER A 398 -9.79 14.36 8.37
CA SER A 398 -11.20 13.99 8.18
C SER A 398 -12.13 15.18 8.46
N LEU A 399 -11.87 15.95 9.53
CA LEU A 399 -12.61 17.17 9.81
C LEU A 399 -12.47 18.21 8.69
N GLU A 400 -11.26 18.39 8.16
CA GLU A 400 -10.98 19.36 7.12
C GLU A 400 -11.62 18.98 5.78
N ILE A 401 -11.60 17.67 5.41
CA ILE A 401 -12.31 17.13 4.25
C ILE A 401 -13.82 17.44 4.34
N LEU A 402 -14.43 17.15 5.50
CA LEU A 402 -15.86 17.39 5.73
C LEU A 402 -16.18 18.89 5.75
N ARG A 403 -15.35 19.71 6.39
CA ARG A 403 -15.52 21.16 6.44
C ARG A 403 -15.51 21.81 5.06
N ARG A 404 -14.68 21.31 4.14
CA ARG A 404 -14.62 21.78 2.74
C ARG A 404 -15.69 21.16 1.84
N GLY A 405 -16.43 20.15 2.31
CA GLY A 405 -17.35 19.38 1.48
C GLY A 405 -16.65 18.62 0.35
N LEU A 406 -15.40 18.21 0.57
CA LEU A 406 -14.60 17.53 -0.43
C LEU A 406 -15.05 16.05 -0.56
N CYS A 407 -15.58 15.68 -1.72
CA CYS A 407 -15.99 14.29 -2.00
C CYS A 407 -14.78 13.50 -2.53
N VAL A 408 -14.24 12.62 -1.70
CA VAL A 408 -13.07 11.78 -2.00
C VAL A 408 -13.23 10.39 -1.42
N SER A 409 -12.46 9.42 -1.94
CA SER A 409 -12.25 8.13 -1.29
C SER A 409 -10.76 7.95 -0.98
N TRP A 410 -10.44 7.34 0.15
CA TRP A 410 -9.05 7.11 0.53
C TRP A 410 -8.87 5.90 1.43
N TRP A 411 -7.66 5.35 1.40
CA TRP A 411 -7.21 4.29 2.30
C TRP A 411 -5.76 4.51 2.71
N THR A 412 -5.33 3.90 3.83
CA THR A 412 -4.01 4.16 4.42
C THR A 412 -3.53 3.03 5.31
N ASN A 413 -2.23 3.07 5.65
CA ASN A 413 -1.65 2.20 6.66
C ASN A 413 -1.81 2.81 8.06
N VAL A 414 -2.16 1.95 9.03
CA VAL A 414 -2.36 2.34 10.44
C VAL A 414 -1.66 1.35 11.37
N ARG A 415 -1.57 1.72 12.65
CA ARG A 415 -1.27 0.80 13.75
C ARG A 415 -2.57 0.56 14.50
N PHE A 416 -2.93 -0.70 14.76
CA PHE A 416 -4.18 -1.04 15.45
C PHE A 416 -4.13 -0.69 16.94
N GLU A 417 -4.13 0.59 17.27
CA GLU A 417 -4.04 1.10 18.65
C GLU A 417 -5.39 1.61 19.17
N SER A 418 -5.52 1.67 20.49
CA SER A 418 -6.75 2.06 21.20
C SER A 418 -7.26 3.47 20.87
N ARG A 419 -6.43 4.32 20.26
CA ARG A 419 -6.83 5.66 19.81
C ARG A 419 -7.79 5.67 18.63
N TYR A 420 -7.91 4.57 17.88
CA TYR A 420 -8.95 4.40 16.86
C TYR A 420 -10.26 4.03 17.54
N THR A 421 -10.91 5.03 18.13
CA THR A 421 -12.21 4.90 18.77
C THR A 421 -13.31 4.74 17.75
N GLY A 422 -14.49 4.22 18.15
CA GLY A 422 -15.61 4.06 17.25
C GLY A 422 -16.05 5.37 16.60
N ASP A 423 -16.05 6.47 17.37
CA ASP A 423 -16.44 7.79 16.85
C ASP A 423 -15.39 8.35 15.86
N LEU A 424 -14.09 8.12 16.10
CA LEU A 424 -13.07 8.49 15.14
C LEU A 424 -13.21 7.66 13.83
N CYS A 425 -13.48 6.38 13.92
CA CYS A 425 -13.69 5.54 12.73
C CYS A 425 -14.94 5.98 11.94
N LEU A 426 -16.04 6.34 12.62
CA LEU A 426 -17.23 6.90 11.95
C LEU A 426 -16.92 8.24 11.27
N LEU A 427 -16.12 9.10 11.89
CA LEU A 427 -15.66 10.37 11.29
C LEU A 427 -14.81 10.12 10.05
N MET A 428 -13.86 9.17 10.11
CA MET A 428 -13.00 8.78 8.98
C MET A 428 -13.84 8.24 7.82
N ALA A 429 -14.81 7.36 8.10
CA ALA A 429 -15.71 6.82 7.09
C ALA A 429 -16.53 7.93 6.41
N ALA A 430 -17.08 8.86 7.18
CA ALA A 430 -17.82 10.02 6.65
C ALA A 430 -16.94 10.92 5.78
N ALA A 431 -15.63 11.00 6.06
CA ALA A 431 -14.65 11.72 5.26
C ALA A 431 -14.08 10.92 4.08
N GLY A 432 -14.65 9.73 3.78
CA GLY A 432 -14.30 8.92 2.61
C GLY A 432 -13.23 7.87 2.84
N CYS A 433 -12.87 7.51 4.09
CA CYS A 433 -12.03 6.36 4.37
C CYS A 433 -12.79 5.08 4.03
N ILE A 434 -12.26 4.29 3.08
CA ILE A 434 -12.87 3.02 2.65
C ILE A 434 -12.15 1.80 3.21
N ALA A 435 -10.88 1.95 3.57
CA ALA A 435 -10.07 0.84 4.04
C ALA A 435 -8.86 1.30 4.85
N VAL A 436 -8.38 0.40 5.71
CA VAL A 436 -7.11 0.54 6.41
C VAL A 436 -6.32 -0.76 6.34
N SER A 437 -4.98 -0.64 6.25
CA SER A 437 -4.08 -1.78 6.44
C SER A 437 -3.19 -1.55 7.66
N GLY A 438 -2.88 -2.62 8.41
CA GLY A 438 -2.06 -2.49 9.60
C GLY A 438 -1.39 -3.78 10.02
N GLY A 439 -0.29 -3.67 10.75
CA GLY A 439 0.46 -4.81 11.24
C GLY A 439 -0.15 -5.39 12.52
N LEU A 440 -0.73 -6.59 12.44
CA LEU A 440 -1.00 -7.46 13.58
C LEU A 440 0.23 -8.31 13.91
N GLU A 441 1.09 -8.54 12.92
CA GLU A 441 2.32 -9.33 12.98
C GLU A 441 2.05 -10.77 13.43
N VAL A 442 2.62 -11.18 14.54
CA VAL A 442 2.30 -12.46 15.18
C VAL A 442 1.23 -12.20 16.25
N ALA A 443 0.10 -12.86 16.17
CA ALA A 443 -0.97 -12.73 17.17
C ALA A 443 -0.60 -13.48 18.48
N SER A 444 0.48 -13.02 19.12
CA SER A 444 1.02 -13.47 20.41
C SER A 444 1.51 -12.27 21.20
N ASP A 445 0.88 -11.97 22.34
CA ASP A 445 1.24 -10.81 23.17
C ASP A 445 2.70 -10.87 23.65
N ARG A 446 3.25 -12.09 23.88
CA ARG A 446 4.67 -12.28 24.20
C ARG A 446 5.57 -11.79 23.06
N LEU A 447 5.24 -12.15 21.82
CA LEU A 447 6.03 -11.78 20.65
C LEU A 447 5.82 -10.31 20.29
N LEU A 448 4.61 -9.78 20.35
CA LEU A 448 4.31 -8.36 20.14
C LEU A 448 5.11 -7.48 21.13
N LYS A 449 5.21 -7.91 22.40
CA LYS A 449 6.06 -7.24 23.39
C LYS A 449 7.55 -7.34 23.03
N LYS A 450 8.03 -8.54 22.62
CA LYS A 450 9.42 -8.74 22.18
C LYS A 450 9.78 -7.93 20.95
N MET A 451 8.82 -7.77 20.03
CA MET A 451 8.93 -6.90 18.83
C MET A 451 8.90 -5.41 19.18
N ASN A 452 8.60 -5.03 20.41
CA ASN A 452 8.33 -3.65 20.81
C ASN A 452 7.24 -2.98 19.93
N LYS A 453 6.21 -3.76 19.55
CA LYS A 453 5.14 -3.29 18.67
C LYS A 453 4.30 -2.20 19.35
N GLY A 454 4.17 -2.22 20.69
CA GLY A 454 3.42 -1.23 21.47
C GLY A 454 1.90 -1.36 21.36
N VAL A 455 1.42 -2.50 20.87
CA VAL A 455 0.01 -2.91 20.87
C VAL A 455 -0.08 -4.37 21.25
N ASP A 456 -1.22 -4.79 21.83
CA ASP A 456 -1.56 -6.17 22.14
C ASP A 456 -2.78 -6.64 21.34
N ILE A 457 -3.12 -7.92 21.45
CA ILE A 457 -4.24 -8.52 20.72
C ILE A 457 -5.57 -7.84 21.08
N ALA A 458 -5.75 -7.48 22.37
CA ALA A 458 -6.97 -6.84 22.83
C ALA A 458 -7.18 -5.46 22.21
N GLN A 459 -6.13 -4.62 22.19
CA GLN A 459 -6.14 -3.30 21.56
C GLN A 459 -6.39 -3.40 20.04
N ALA A 460 -5.69 -4.34 19.37
CA ALA A 460 -5.86 -4.59 17.94
C ALA A 460 -7.30 -5.03 17.63
N THR A 461 -7.87 -5.94 18.41
CA THR A 461 -9.26 -6.39 18.24
C THR A 461 -10.25 -5.25 18.36
N LEU A 462 -10.09 -4.35 19.35
CA LEU A 462 -10.98 -3.20 19.53
C LEU A 462 -10.86 -2.20 18.38
N ALA A 463 -9.64 -1.90 17.91
CA ALA A 463 -9.42 -1.02 16.77
C ALA A 463 -10.07 -1.59 15.49
N MET A 464 -9.83 -2.88 15.19
CA MET A 464 -10.42 -3.56 14.02
C MET A 464 -11.95 -3.58 14.09
N ARG A 465 -12.52 -3.87 15.28
CA ARG A 465 -13.97 -3.79 15.51
C ARG A 465 -14.52 -2.41 15.19
N ASN A 466 -13.84 -1.36 15.60
CA ASN A 466 -14.28 0.02 15.40
C ASN A 466 -14.23 0.41 13.91
N PHE A 467 -13.19 -0.02 13.18
CA PHE A 467 -13.12 0.15 11.72
C PHE A 467 -14.25 -0.63 11.01
N SER A 468 -14.40 -1.92 11.30
CA SER A 468 -15.46 -2.75 10.70
C SER A 468 -16.86 -2.21 11.02
N TYR A 469 -17.12 -1.76 12.26
CA TYR A 469 -18.37 -1.11 12.64
C TYR A 469 -18.67 0.16 11.83
N ALA A 470 -17.66 0.92 11.49
CA ALA A 470 -17.77 2.12 10.66
C ALA A 470 -17.87 1.80 9.15
N GLY A 471 -17.82 0.53 8.74
CA GLY A 471 -17.84 0.10 7.34
C GLY A 471 -16.51 0.29 6.61
N ILE A 472 -15.41 0.43 7.34
CA ILE A 472 -14.05 0.55 6.81
C ILE A 472 -13.45 -0.85 6.74
N MET A 473 -13.04 -1.29 5.55
CA MET A 473 -12.38 -2.58 5.33
C MET A 473 -11.02 -2.63 6.03
N VAL A 474 -10.66 -3.81 6.54
CA VAL A 474 -9.42 -4.02 7.30
C VAL A 474 -8.53 -5.07 6.63
N HIS A 475 -7.29 -4.69 6.31
CA HIS A 475 -6.23 -5.62 5.95
C HIS A 475 -5.24 -5.78 7.09
N ALA A 476 -4.88 -7.02 7.45
CA ALA A 476 -3.89 -7.32 8.47
C ALA A 476 -2.58 -7.83 7.84
N TYR A 477 -1.47 -7.11 8.03
CA TYR A 477 -0.15 -7.68 7.80
C TYR A 477 0.18 -8.65 8.93
N LEU A 478 0.50 -9.87 8.56
CA LEU A 478 0.81 -10.96 9.46
C LEU A 478 2.26 -11.42 9.24
N MET A 479 2.90 -11.89 10.29
CA MET A 479 4.28 -12.34 10.27
C MET A 479 4.43 -13.71 10.91
N TYR A 480 5.32 -14.54 10.37
CA TYR A 480 5.75 -15.78 11.01
C TYR A 480 7.26 -15.93 10.95
N GLY A 481 7.81 -16.71 11.90
CA GLY A 481 9.25 -16.96 11.95
C GLY A 481 10.05 -15.86 12.64
N PHE A 482 9.43 -15.00 13.44
CA PHE A 482 10.17 -14.06 14.29
C PHE A 482 11.02 -14.83 15.32
N PRO A 483 12.21 -14.34 15.71
CA PRO A 483 13.09 -15.01 16.67
C PRO A 483 12.39 -15.46 17.95
N THR A 484 12.59 -16.71 18.33
CA THR A 484 11.98 -17.41 19.46
C THR A 484 10.50 -17.77 19.32
N GLN A 485 9.89 -17.58 18.15
CA GLN A 485 8.53 -18.05 17.90
C GLN A 485 8.48 -19.58 17.93
N THR A 486 7.57 -20.13 18.70
CA THR A 486 7.35 -21.58 18.81
C THR A 486 6.31 -22.05 17.78
N LEU A 487 6.28 -23.37 17.51
CA LEU A 487 5.24 -23.97 16.67
C LEU A 487 3.84 -23.76 17.28
N GLN A 488 3.73 -23.84 18.62
CA GLN A 488 2.47 -23.57 19.32
C GLN A 488 1.98 -22.15 19.04
N GLU A 489 2.85 -21.14 19.13
CA GLU A 489 2.49 -19.75 18.84
C GLU A 489 2.11 -19.52 17.38
N SER A 490 2.66 -20.27 16.43
CA SER A 490 2.24 -20.20 15.02
C SER A 490 0.82 -20.73 14.85
N VAL A 491 0.48 -21.84 15.50
CA VAL A 491 -0.87 -22.43 15.50
C VAL A 491 -1.87 -21.52 16.23
N ASP A 492 -1.48 -20.98 17.37
CA ASP A 492 -2.30 -20.07 18.16
C ASP A 492 -2.55 -18.74 17.45
N SER A 493 -1.53 -18.23 16.74
CA SER A 493 -1.68 -17.04 15.88
C SER A 493 -2.70 -17.27 14.76
N LEU A 494 -2.66 -18.43 14.09
CA LEU A 494 -3.66 -18.78 13.09
C LEU A 494 -5.06 -18.88 13.68
N GLU A 495 -5.21 -19.40 14.90
CA GLU A 495 -6.51 -19.46 15.58
C GLU A 495 -7.07 -18.08 15.89
N VAL A 496 -6.23 -17.15 16.37
CA VAL A 496 -6.64 -15.75 16.60
C VAL A 496 -7.11 -15.11 15.30
N VAL A 497 -6.35 -15.27 14.21
CA VAL A 497 -6.68 -14.76 12.89
C VAL A 497 -7.99 -15.38 12.37
N ARG A 498 -8.20 -16.69 12.54
CA ARG A 498 -9.44 -17.38 12.19
C ARG A 498 -10.66 -16.79 12.92
N GLN A 499 -10.53 -16.55 14.25
CA GLN A 499 -11.59 -15.92 15.04
C GLN A 499 -11.87 -14.49 14.58
N MET A 500 -10.84 -13.71 14.19
CA MET A 500 -11.01 -12.36 13.66
C MET A 500 -11.74 -12.36 12.31
N PHE A 501 -11.41 -13.28 11.39
CA PHE A 501 -12.17 -13.45 10.13
C PHE A 501 -13.63 -13.86 10.40
N ARG A 502 -13.85 -14.85 11.29
CA ARG A 502 -15.19 -15.28 11.68
C ARG A 502 -16.04 -14.15 12.27
N ALA A 503 -15.41 -13.25 13.02
CA ALA A 503 -16.06 -12.10 13.63
C ALA A 503 -16.23 -10.90 12.67
N GLY A 504 -15.75 -10.99 11.42
CA GLY A 504 -15.78 -9.89 10.43
C GLY A 504 -14.93 -8.69 10.81
N LEU A 505 -13.82 -8.91 11.53
CA LEU A 505 -12.89 -7.86 11.95
C LEU A 505 -11.77 -7.62 10.93
N ILE A 506 -11.48 -8.61 10.09
CA ILE A 506 -10.46 -8.60 9.04
C ILE A 506 -11.14 -9.02 7.74
N ASP A 507 -10.97 -8.23 6.69
CA ASP A 507 -11.47 -8.53 5.35
C ASP A 507 -10.42 -9.25 4.50
N SER A 508 -9.14 -8.92 4.71
CA SER A 508 -8.01 -9.62 4.07
C SER A 508 -6.77 -9.59 4.94
N ALA A 509 -5.83 -10.48 4.64
CA ALA A 509 -4.54 -10.49 5.32
C ALA A 509 -3.45 -11.06 4.39
N PHE A 510 -2.21 -10.96 4.83
CA PHE A 510 -1.06 -11.55 4.16
C PHE A 510 -0.01 -12.01 5.19
N TRP A 511 0.51 -13.24 5.03
CA TRP A 511 1.60 -13.75 5.86
C TRP A 511 2.95 -13.44 5.23
N HIS A 512 3.81 -12.74 5.98
CA HIS A 512 5.21 -12.53 5.64
C HIS A 512 6.10 -13.42 6.50
N ARG A 513 7.03 -14.12 5.87
CA ARG A 513 8.13 -14.72 6.62
C ARG A 513 9.02 -13.59 7.14
N TYR A 514 9.34 -13.62 8.41
CA TYR A 514 10.25 -12.66 9.02
C TYR A 514 11.62 -12.67 8.31
N ALA A 515 12.03 -11.53 7.81
CA ALA A 515 13.37 -11.24 7.31
C ALA A 515 14.07 -10.28 8.28
N MET A 516 15.26 -10.65 8.74
CA MET A 516 16.08 -9.82 9.62
C MET A 516 16.87 -8.85 8.74
N THR A 517 16.69 -7.53 8.94
CA THR A 517 17.42 -6.52 8.16
C THR A 517 18.59 -5.95 8.95
N VAL A 518 19.67 -5.55 8.27
CA VAL A 518 20.86 -4.98 8.89
C VAL A 518 20.58 -3.66 9.64
N HIS A 519 19.52 -2.97 9.25
CA HIS A 519 19.13 -1.66 9.76
C HIS A 519 18.13 -1.73 10.92
N SER A 520 17.60 -2.92 11.21
CA SER A 520 16.66 -3.14 12.31
C SER A 520 17.39 -3.40 13.64
N PRO A 521 16.75 -3.13 14.79
CA PRO A 521 17.29 -3.50 16.10
C PRO A 521 17.63 -4.98 16.23
N SER A 522 16.83 -5.87 15.67
CA SER A 522 17.09 -7.30 15.68
C SER A 522 18.28 -7.72 14.80
N GLY A 523 18.53 -7.01 13.71
CA GLY A 523 19.71 -7.26 12.88
C GLY A 523 20.99 -6.63 13.44
N THR A 524 20.87 -5.53 14.17
CA THR A 524 22.00 -4.86 14.83
C THR A 524 22.50 -5.69 16.02
N ASP A 525 21.58 -6.24 16.83
CA ASP A 525 21.90 -7.09 17.99
C ASP A 525 21.06 -8.38 17.98
N PRO A 526 21.38 -9.36 17.12
CA PRO A 526 20.62 -10.61 17.03
C PRO A 526 20.64 -11.44 18.31
N GLU A 527 21.70 -11.34 19.14
CA GLU A 527 21.85 -12.11 20.37
C GLU A 527 20.80 -11.69 21.42
N ALA A 528 20.45 -10.41 21.49
CA ALA A 528 19.36 -9.92 22.34
C ALA A 528 17.99 -10.55 21.95
N PHE A 529 17.86 -11.02 20.71
CA PHE A 529 16.67 -11.70 20.20
C PHE A 529 16.78 -13.24 20.28
N GLY A 530 17.90 -13.77 20.79
CA GLY A 530 18.11 -15.21 20.99
C GLY A 530 18.51 -15.97 19.73
N VAL A 531 19.10 -15.29 18.76
CA VAL A 531 19.59 -15.87 17.50
C VAL A 531 21.02 -15.41 17.22
N ARG A 532 21.70 -16.10 16.30
CA ARG A 532 23.07 -15.75 15.88
C ARG A 532 23.12 -15.54 14.38
N ARG A 533 23.91 -14.58 13.90
CA ARG A 533 24.22 -14.44 12.47
C ARG A 533 24.84 -15.73 11.93
N ARG A 534 24.39 -16.16 10.76
CA ARG A 534 24.87 -17.39 10.13
C ARG A 534 26.29 -17.27 9.61
N ASN A 535 26.63 -16.15 9.02
CA ASN A 535 27.96 -15.83 8.49
C ASN A 535 28.25 -14.34 8.65
N ALA A 536 29.54 -14.01 8.83
CA ALA A 536 30.01 -12.62 8.85
C ALA A 536 30.22 -12.03 7.43
N HIS A 537 29.87 -12.77 6.37
CA HIS A 537 30.04 -12.26 5.01
C HIS A 537 29.02 -11.16 4.71
N VAL A 538 29.54 -9.95 4.68
CA VAL A 538 28.88 -8.79 4.09
C VAL A 538 29.11 -8.89 2.58
N HIS A 539 28.04 -8.95 1.80
CA HIS A 539 28.14 -8.92 0.34
C HIS A 539 28.76 -7.58 -0.11
N ALA A 540 29.53 -7.62 -1.19
CA ALA A 540 30.22 -6.41 -1.66
C ALA A 540 29.25 -5.41 -2.31
N PHE A 541 28.09 -5.86 -2.80
CA PHE A 541 27.11 -5.03 -3.51
C PHE A 541 25.84 -4.78 -2.69
N ALA A 542 24.92 -5.74 -2.59
CA ALA A 542 23.65 -5.57 -1.89
C ALA A 542 23.65 -6.23 -0.50
N ASN A 543 23.23 -5.47 0.52
CA ASN A 543 23.23 -5.90 1.91
C ASN A 543 22.02 -5.34 2.67
N ASN A 544 20.96 -6.11 2.77
CA ASN A 544 19.86 -5.75 3.66
C ASN A 544 19.50 -6.93 4.58
N GLU A 545 19.28 -8.12 4.01
CA GLU A 545 18.85 -9.27 4.78
C GLU A 545 20.04 -9.94 5.49
N VAL A 546 19.88 -10.23 6.78
CA VAL A 546 20.84 -10.94 7.63
C VAL A 546 20.39 -12.38 7.78
N ALA A 547 21.15 -13.31 7.24
CA ALA A 547 20.93 -14.72 7.51
C ALA A 547 21.30 -15.05 8.98
N PHE A 548 20.39 -15.72 9.69
CA PHE A 548 20.59 -16.11 11.08
C PHE A 548 20.30 -17.58 11.29
N VAL A 549 20.82 -18.12 12.39
CA VAL A 549 20.60 -19.51 12.81
C VAL A 549 19.77 -19.52 14.08
N GLU A 550 18.72 -20.31 14.05
CA GLU A 550 17.86 -20.59 15.19
C GLU A 550 17.48 -22.06 15.19
N ASN A 551 17.60 -22.72 16.34
CA ASN A 551 17.09 -24.09 16.50
C ASN A 551 15.62 -24.04 16.90
N ARG A 552 14.73 -24.09 15.91
CA ARG A 552 13.27 -24.00 16.10
C ARG A 552 12.62 -25.31 16.49
N GLY A 553 13.27 -26.44 16.21
CA GLY A 553 12.68 -27.78 16.41
C GLY A 553 11.53 -28.12 15.43
N TYR A 554 11.28 -27.28 14.41
CA TYR A 554 10.26 -27.47 13.37
C TYR A 554 10.69 -26.82 12.03
N ASP A 555 10.12 -27.30 10.92
CA ASP A 555 10.36 -26.72 9.60
C ASP A 555 9.47 -25.48 9.38
N ILE A 556 10.09 -24.32 9.32
CA ILE A 556 9.43 -23.03 9.13
C ILE A 556 8.75 -22.90 7.76
N ARG A 557 9.24 -23.62 6.73
CA ARG A 557 8.65 -23.61 5.39
C ARG A 557 7.28 -24.29 5.41
N LEU A 558 7.19 -25.47 6.05
CA LEU A 558 5.90 -26.19 6.20
C LEU A 558 4.90 -25.42 7.05
N VAL A 559 5.37 -24.62 8.01
CA VAL A 559 4.48 -23.70 8.76
C VAL A 559 3.94 -22.62 7.85
N GLY A 560 4.78 -21.97 7.04
CA GLY A 560 4.35 -20.96 6.08
C GLY A 560 3.32 -21.48 5.09
N GLU A 561 3.56 -22.64 4.50
CA GLU A 561 2.62 -23.31 3.56
C GLU A 561 1.24 -23.52 4.20
N GLY A 562 1.17 -23.96 5.45
CA GLY A 562 -0.10 -24.17 6.16
C GLY A 562 -0.80 -22.85 6.51
N LEU A 563 -0.05 -21.81 6.87
CA LEU A 563 -0.59 -20.49 7.15
C LEU A 563 -1.19 -19.84 5.87
N ASP A 564 -0.48 -19.94 4.74
CA ASP A 564 -0.91 -19.36 3.48
C ASP A 564 -2.12 -20.10 2.90
N GLU A 565 -2.15 -21.44 3.02
CA GLU A 565 -3.32 -22.24 2.60
C GLU A 565 -4.55 -21.87 3.41
N ALA A 566 -4.44 -21.84 4.75
CA ALA A 566 -5.55 -21.46 5.62
C ALA A 566 -6.07 -20.05 5.29
N LEU A 567 -5.16 -19.11 5.07
CA LEU A 567 -5.52 -17.72 4.80
C LEU A 567 -6.26 -17.56 3.47
N ARG A 568 -5.85 -18.27 2.42
CA ARG A 568 -6.58 -18.25 1.13
C ARG A 568 -8.04 -18.68 1.30
N HIS A 569 -8.28 -19.74 2.07
CA HIS A 569 -9.63 -20.19 2.41
C HIS A 569 -10.40 -19.13 3.23
N TYR A 570 -9.79 -18.57 4.27
CA TYR A 570 -10.46 -17.56 5.11
C TYR A 570 -10.85 -16.31 4.33
N MET A 571 -9.99 -15.83 3.41
CA MET A 571 -10.31 -14.71 2.53
C MET A 571 -11.41 -15.01 1.51
N ALA A 572 -11.59 -16.29 1.16
CA ALA A 572 -12.70 -16.75 0.33
C ALA A 572 -14.00 -17.01 1.14
N GLY A 573 -13.96 -16.87 2.47
CA GLY A 573 -15.10 -17.09 3.35
C GLY A 573 -15.34 -18.55 3.70
N ASP A 574 -14.39 -19.43 3.42
CA ASP A 574 -14.49 -20.87 3.70
C ASP A 574 -13.45 -21.35 4.71
N GLY A 575 -13.48 -22.65 5.10
CA GLY A 575 -12.50 -23.26 5.97
C GLY A 575 -12.49 -22.76 7.42
N LEU A 576 -13.34 -21.79 7.80
CA LEU A 576 -13.41 -21.22 9.14
C LEU A 576 -13.82 -22.21 10.23
N ASP A 577 -14.46 -23.32 9.87
CA ASP A 577 -14.84 -24.40 10.78
C ASP A 577 -13.79 -25.52 10.90
N ARG A 578 -12.78 -25.52 10.01
CA ARG A 578 -11.70 -26.49 10.03
C ARG A 578 -10.78 -26.21 11.23
N PRO A 579 -10.47 -27.19 12.09
CA PRO A 579 -9.51 -27.00 13.17
C PRO A 579 -8.15 -26.56 12.66
N VAL A 580 -7.58 -25.48 13.22
CA VAL A 580 -6.37 -24.83 12.70
C VAL A 580 -5.16 -25.74 12.55
N HIS A 581 -4.97 -26.71 13.50
CA HIS A 581 -3.86 -27.65 13.40
C HIS A 581 -3.91 -28.58 12.17
N LYS A 582 -5.05 -28.67 11.48
CA LYS A 582 -5.20 -29.49 10.26
C LYS A 582 -4.76 -28.78 8.98
N TRP A 583 -4.39 -27.52 9.05
CA TRP A 583 -3.80 -26.81 7.94
C TRP A 583 -2.31 -27.07 7.76
N PHE A 584 -1.65 -27.56 8.83
CA PHE A 584 -0.22 -27.80 8.84
C PHE A 584 0.11 -29.26 8.52
N ALA A 585 1.18 -29.47 7.79
CA ALA A 585 1.71 -30.79 7.52
C ALA A 585 2.38 -31.40 8.78
N GLY A 586 2.26 -32.72 8.95
CA GLY A 586 2.91 -33.45 10.03
C GLY A 586 2.21 -33.34 11.40
N LYS A 587 2.93 -33.66 12.46
CA LYS A 587 2.39 -33.63 13.83
C LYS A 587 2.41 -32.23 14.39
N THR A 588 1.24 -31.60 14.46
CA THR A 588 1.07 -30.22 14.90
C THR A 588 0.25 -30.17 16.20
N PRO A 589 0.58 -29.33 17.18
CA PRO A 589 -0.20 -29.19 18.40
C PRO A 589 -1.59 -28.62 18.11
N ARG A 590 -2.56 -28.90 18.98
CA ARG A 590 -3.83 -28.19 18.96
C ARG A 590 -3.63 -26.78 19.51
N THR A 591 -4.50 -25.85 19.10
CA THR A 591 -4.46 -24.51 19.68
C THR A 591 -4.72 -24.51 21.18
N ALA A 592 -4.03 -23.63 21.89
CA ALA A 592 -4.26 -23.34 23.30
C ALA A 592 -5.12 -22.07 23.50
N VAL A 593 -5.49 -21.40 22.41
CA VAL A 593 -6.33 -20.18 22.44
C VAL A 593 -7.77 -20.53 22.82
N ASP A 594 -8.35 -19.75 23.72
CA ASP A 594 -9.76 -19.87 24.07
C ASP A 594 -10.64 -19.60 22.86
N ALA A 595 -11.66 -20.42 22.65
CA ALA A 595 -12.56 -20.31 21.51
C ALA A 595 -13.39 -19.00 21.48
N SER A 596 -13.52 -18.32 22.62
CA SER A 596 -14.21 -17.03 22.77
C SER A 596 -13.30 -15.82 22.86
N LEU A 597 -11.95 -16.01 22.76
CA LEU A 597 -10.99 -14.94 22.99
C LEU A 597 -11.36 -13.63 22.29
N ILE A 598 -11.61 -13.67 21.01
CA ILE A 598 -11.92 -12.45 20.23
C ILE A 598 -13.32 -11.94 20.56
N ALA A 599 -14.32 -12.82 20.73
CA ALA A 599 -15.67 -12.43 21.11
C ALA A 599 -15.69 -11.70 22.47
N ASP A 600 -14.92 -12.18 23.45
CA ASP A 600 -14.81 -11.56 24.78
C ASP A 600 -14.11 -10.20 24.75
N GLN A 601 -13.16 -9.99 23.81
CA GLN A 601 -12.56 -8.69 23.59
C GLN A 601 -13.55 -7.71 22.93
N MET A 602 -14.38 -8.19 21.99
CA MET A 602 -15.31 -7.34 21.25
C MET A 602 -16.40 -6.71 22.12
N ILE A 603 -16.77 -7.30 23.24
CA ILE A 603 -17.78 -6.74 24.17
C ILE A 603 -17.24 -5.63 25.07
N ARG A 604 -15.92 -5.41 25.10
CA ARG A 604 -15.32 -4.33 25.92
C ARG A 604 -15.77 -2.95 25.44
N PRO A 605 -16.03 -2.03 26.39
CA PRO A 605 -16.41 -0.66 26.01
C PRO A 605 -15.26 0.04 25.28
N ASP A 606 -15.63 0.78 24.27
CA ASP A 606 -14.73 1.68 23.55
C ASP A 606 -14.42 2.94 24.38
N ALA A 607 -13.21 3.49 24.21
CA ALA A 607 -12.78 4.70 24.90
C ALA A 607 -13.64 5.94 24.57
N SER A 608 -14.27 6.02 23.39
CA SER A 608 -15.21 7.09 23.05
C SER A 608 -16.51 7.08 23.88
N ARG A 609 -16.71 6.06 24.73
CA ARG A 609 -17.81 5.99 25.68
C ARG A 609 -17.44 6.54 27.07
N LEU A 610 -16.20 6.95 27.26
CA LEU A 610 -15.77 7.62 28.47
C LEU A 610 -15.97 9.12 28.31
N PHE A 611 -16.66 9.75 29.25
CA PHE A 611 -16.85 11.19 29.24
C PHE A 611 -15.51 11.91 29.43
N ASP A 612 -15.15 12.76 28.46
CA ASP A 612 -13.98 13.63 28.50
C ASP A 612 -14.41 15.07 28.19
N GLU A 613 -14.31 15.95 29.16
CA GLU A 613 -14.68 17.36 29.03
C GLU A 613 -13.90 18.08 27.92
N ASN A 614 -12.69 17.67 27.64
CA ASN A 614 -11.82 18.28 26.63
C ASN A 614 -12.02 17.70 25.22
N ALA A 615 -12.71 16.58 25.10
CA ALA A 615 -13.03 15.99 23.80
C ALA A 615 -13.96 16.91 23.01
N ARG A 616 -13.79 16.93 21.71
CA ARG A 616 -14.63 17.73 20.83
C ARG A 616 -15.93 16.99 20.51
N VAL A 617 -17.04 17.71 20.56
CA VAL A 617 -18.34 17.24 20.04
C VAL A 617 -18.49 17.73 18.61
N VAL A 618 -18.86 16.85 17.69
CA VAL A 618 -19.19 17.20 16.32
C VAL A 618 -20.53 16.57 15.91
N TRP A 619 -21.27 17.30 15.09
CA TRP A 619 -22.44 16.80 14.38
C TRP A 619 -22.13 16.82 12.89
N ILE A 620 -22.05 15.65 12.27
CA ILE A 620 -21.75 15.48 10.84
C ILE A 620 -22.98 15.03 10.02
N GLY A 621 -24.12 14.84 10.70
CA GLY A 621 -25.40 14.51 10.06
C GLY A 621 -26.09 15.74 9.47
N PRO A 622 -27.16 15.53 8.66
CA PRO A 622 -28.02 16.62 8.20
C PRO A 622 -28.70 17.33 9.37
N PRO A 623 -29.21 18.56 9.17
CA PRO A 623 -29.95 19.26 10.21
C PRO A 623 -31.10 18.39 10.78
N PRO A 624 -31.23 18.31 12.12
CA PRO A 624 -32.31 17.54 12.75
C PRO A 624 -33.68 18.13 12.44
N VAL A 625 -34.69 17.29 12.26
CA VAL A 625 -36.07 17.73 11.99
C VAL A 625 -36.89 17.60 13.28
N ARG A 626 -37.43 18.71 13.73
CA ARG A 626 -38.31 18.77 14.93
C ARG A 626 -39.61 18.00 14.69
N GLN A 627 -40.04 17.27 15.67
CA GLN A 627 -41.32 16.58 15.74
C GLN A 627 -42.01 16.92 17.07
N GLU A 628 -43.29 16.57 17.18
CA GLU A 628 -44.11 16.86 18.37
C GLU A 628 -43.49 16.25 19.66
N ASP A 629 -43.00 15.03 19.62
CA ASP A 629 -42.43 14.31 20.77
C ASP A 629 -40.90 14.08 20.65
N GLY A 630 -40.12 14.88 19.89
CA GLY A 630 -38.69 14.71 19.77
C GLY A 630 -38.10 15.13 18.44
N LEU A 631 -37.17 14.34 17.90
CA LEU A 631 -36.42 14.66 16.67
C LEU A 631 -36.43 13.49 15.68
N VAL A 632 -36.45 13.81 14.40
CA VAL A 632 -36.03 12.90 13.34
C VAL A 632 -34.61 13.25 12.95
N LEU A 633 -33.70 12.30 13.09
CA LEU A 633 -32.31 12.39 12.70
C LEU A 633 -32.10 11.53 11.45
N HIS A 634 -31.47 12.12 10.44
CA HIS A 634 -31.16 11.45 9.19
C HIS A 634 -29.69 11.05 9.13
N GLY A 635 -29.41 9.80 8.85
CA GLY A 635 -28.09 9.32 8.42
C GLY A 635 -28.05 9.22 6.89
N ALA A 636 -26.93 8.74 6.34
CA ALA A 636 -26.74 8.61 4.90
C ALA A 636 -27.77 7.65 4.24
N SER A 637 -28.13 6.57 4.94
CA SER A 637 -29.02 5.51 4.40
C SER A 637 -30.24 5.22 5.28
N SER A 638 -30.42 5.94 6.39
CA SER A 638 -31.49 5.69 7.35
C SER A 638 -31.96 6.96 8.05
N ALA A 639 -33.17 6.93 8.57
CA ALA A 639 -33.70 7.96 9.46
C ALA A 639 -34.20 7.32 10.75
N ARG A 640 -34.01 7.99 11.87
CA ARG A 640 -34.52 7.55 13.16
C ARG A 640 -35.36 8.63 13.81
N LYS A 641 -36.57 8.27 14.17
CA LYS A 641 -37.43 9.07 15.03
C LYS A 641 -37.10 8.74 16.48
N LEU A 642 -36.56 9.71 17.22
CA LEU A 642 -36.16 9.58 18.62
C LEU A 642 -37.04 10.47 19.48
N LYS A 643 -37.61 9.88 20.53
CA LYS A 643 -38.44 10.60 21.50
C LYS A 643 -37.55 11.24 22.59
N PHE A 644 -37.78 12.52 22.81
CA PHE A 644 -37.06 13.31 23.82
C PHE A 644 -38.07 14.12 24.64
N LYS A 645 -37.71 14.44 25.88
CA LYS A 645 -38.42 15.45 26.65
C LYS A 645 -38.30 16.81 25.97
N PRO A 646 -39.26 17.77 26.15
CA PRO A 646 -39.16 19.07 25.47
C PRO A 646 -37.83 19.80 25.68
N HIS A 647 -37.29 19.82 26.89
CA HIS A 647 -36.00 20.46 27.20
C HIS A 647 -34.81 19.71 26.56
N GLU A 648 -34.85 18.37 26.49
CA GLU A 648 -33.82 17.57 25.78
C GLU A 648 -33.84 17.90 24.28
N THR A 649 -35.04 18.08 23.70
CA THR A 649 -35.20 18.43 22.29
C THR A 649 -34.58 19.78 21.98
N GLU A 650 -34.86 20.82 22.77
CA GLU A 650 -34.29 22.14 22.56
C GLU A 650 -32.75 22.13 22.74
N PHE A 651 -32.29 21.46 23.78
CA PHE A 651 -30.85 21.26 23.98
C PHE A 651 -30.18 20.62 22.78
N LEU A 652 -30.72 19.48 22.27
CA LEU A 652 -30.15 18.73 21.15
C LEU A 652 -30.15 19.54 19.85
N LEU A 653 -31.19 20.33 19.59
CA LEU A 653 -31.22 21.26 18.45
C LEU A 653 -30.07 22.27 18.52
N CYS A 654 -29.91 22.91 19.68
CA CYS A 654 -28.81 23.85 19.89
C CYS A 654 -27.43 23.18 19.85
N LEU A 655 -27.29 22.02 20.49
CA LEU A 655 -26.05 21.22 20.48
C LEU A 655 -25.63 20.87 19.05
N MET A 656 -26.52 20.27 18.26
CA MET A 656 -26.22 19.83 16.89
C MET A 656 -25.95 21.01 15.97
N GLN A 657 -26.68 22.13 16.13
CA GLN A 657 -26.41 23.35 15.39
C GLN A 657 -24.99 23.88 15.69
N THR A 658 -24.60 23.95 16.98
CA THR A 658 -23.27 24.41 17.37
C THR A 658 -22.18 23.45 16.95
N ALA A 659 -22.39 22.12 17.12
CA ALA A 659 -21.44 21.06 16.80
C ALA A 659 -21.27 20.82 15.30
N SER A 660 -22.18 21.33 14.44
CA SER A 660 -22.07 21.26 12.99
C SER A 660 -21.05 22.25 12.40
N ASP A 661 -20.69 23.29 13.15
CA ASP A 661 -19.59 24.18 12.75
C ASP A 661 -18.23 23.51 12.99
N LEU A 662 -17.74 22.82 11.97
CA LEU A 662 -16.45 22.10 12.02
C LEU A 662 -15.23 23.04 12.05
N SER A 663 -15.39 24.35 11.89
CA SER A 663 -14.31 25.33 12.05
C SER A 663 -14.01 25.65 13.52
N ARG A 664 -15.00 25.48 14.40
CA ARG A 664 -14.91 25.74 15.82
C ARG A 664 -14.65 24.46 16.62
N LYS A 665 -13.77 24.51 17.61
CA LYS A 665 -13.64 23.42 18.59
C LYS A 665 -14.72 23.64 19.67
N PHE A 666 -15.80 22.85 19.60
CA PHE A 666 -16.85 22.80 20.62
C PHE A 666 -16.64 21.55 21.47
N THR A 667 -16.48 21.71 22.79
CA THR A 667 -16.08 20.62 23.69
C THR A 667 -17.27 20.04 24.46
N PHE A 668 -17.08 18.86 25.05
CA PHE A 668 -18.08 18.26 25.95
C PHE A 668 -18.29 19.09 27.23
N GLY A 669 -17.27 19.81 27.71
CA GLY A 669 -17.42 20.79 28.81
C GLY A 669 -18.39 21.89 28.44
N GLU A 670 -18.22 22.52 27.26
CA GLU A 670 -19.15 23.54 26.74
C GLU A 670 -20.55 22.94 26.49
N ALA A 671 -20.65 21.68 26.02
CA ALA A 671 -21.94 21.02 25.88
C ALA A 671 -22.62 20.74 27.22
N ALA A 672 -21.87 20.41 28.26
CA ALA A 672 -22.39 20.23 29.61
C ALA A 672 -22.88 21.58 30.21
N GLU A 673 -22.17 22.69 29.96
CA GLU A 673 -22.63 24.02 30.33
C GLU A 673 -23.92 24.41 29.62
N LEU A 674 -23.97 24.14 28.29
CA LEU A 674 -25.17 24.35 27.50
C LEU A 674 -26.36 23.55 28.05
N PHE A 675 -26.17 22.29 28.45
CA PHE A 675 -27.23 21.42 28.97
C PHE A 675 -27.85 21.97 30.26
N ARG A 676 -27.06 22.59 31.14
CA ARG A 676 -27.55 23.20 32.39
C ARG A 676 -28.56 24.30 32.15
N HIS A 677 -28.57 24.97 31.00
CA HIS A 677 -29.59 25.98 30.67
C HIS A 677 -30.95 25.36 30.34
N TYR A 678 -31.00 24.05 30.04
CA TYR A 678 -32.21 23.35 29.65
C TYR A 678 -32.68 22.32 30.70
N SER A 679 -31.80 21.86 31.59
CA SER A 679 -32.08 20.78 32.53
C SER A 679 -31.23 20.87 33.79
N GLU A 680 -31.83 20.52 34.93
CA GLU A 680 -31.13 20.32 36.21
C GLU A 680 -30.53 18.90 36.31
N GLU A 681 -30.84 18.01 35.35
CA GLU A 681 -30.32 16.64 35.30
C GLU A 681 -28.81 16.64 34.97
N SER A 682 -28.11 15.52 35.27
CA SER A 682 -26.69 15.36 34.92
C SER A 682 -26.51 15.16 33.42
N PHE A 683 -25.71 16.04 32.81
CA PHE A 683 -25.32 15.86 31.41
C PHE A 683 -24.56 14.54 31.17
N VAL A 684 -23.69 14.12 32.12
CA VAL A 684 -22.97 12.86 32.05
C VAL A 684 -23.94 11.68 32.02
N ALA A 685 -25.01 11.71 32.79
CA ALA A 685 -26.06 10.70 32.78
C ALA A 685 -26.79 10.64 31.42
N PHE A 686 -27.07 11.80 30.83
CA PHE A 686 -27.67 11.91 29.50
C PHE A 686 -26.73 11.38 28.42
N TYR A 687 -25.44 11.76 28.47
CA TYR A 687 -24.37 11.25 27.58
C TYR A 687 -24.22 9.71 27.64
N LEU A 688 -24.27 9.12 28.83
CA LEU A 688 -24.18 7.68 29.03
C LEU A 688 -25.48 6.92 28.74
N SER A 689 -26.54 7.62 28.33
CA SER A 689 -27.84 7.01 28.03
C SER A 689 -27.86 6.30 26.67
N LYS A 690 -28.78 5.32 26.55
CA LYS A 690 -29.07 4.67 25.25
C LYS A 690 -29.50 5.64 24.15
N LYS A 691 -30.08 6.80 24.53
CA LYS A 691 -30.47 7.85 23.58
C LYS A 691 -29.26 8.43 22.86
N TRP A 692 -28.19 8.72 23.59
CA TRP A 692 -26.94 9.22 23.01
C TRP A 692 -26.33 8.18 22.07
N ASP A 693 -26.26 6.92 22.48
CA ASP A 693 -25.74 5.82 21.64
C ASP A 693 -26.48 5.68 20.31
N LEU A 694 -27.80 5.94 20.29
CA LEU A 694 -28.58 5.89 19.06
C LEU A 694 -28.27 7.05 18.11
N MET A 695 -27.71 8.16 18.60
CA MET A 695 -27.36 9.33 17.79
C MET A 695 -25.95 9.24 17.19
N ARG A 696 -25.03 8.47 17.80
CA ARG A 696 -23.64 8.30 17.32
C ARG A 696 -23.56 7.83 15.88
N PRO A 697 -24.20 6.72 15.46
CA PRO A 697 -24.14 6.26 14.08
C PRO A 697 -24.84 7.20 13.09
N LEU A 698 -25.58 8.20 13.58
CA LEU A 698 -26.23 9.25 12.77
C LEU A 698 -25.35 10.50 12.67
N GLY A 699 -24.21 10.56 13.39
CA GLY A 699 -23.22 11.60 13.22
C GLY A 699 -22.96 12.49 14.45
N LEU A 700 -23.50 12.17 15.64
CA LEU A 700 -23.13 12.89 16.87
C LEU A 700 -21.95 12.21 17.55
N LEU A 701 -20.75 12.74 17.34
CA LEU A 701 -19.50 12.07 17.65
C LEU A 701 -18.71 12.80 18.75
N GLN A 702 -17.98 12.03 19.54
CA GLN A 702 -16.92 12.45 20.47
C GLN A 702 -15.54 12.17 19.85
N ILE A 703 -14.77 13.22 19.56
CA ILE A 703 -13.49 13.10 18.87
C ILE A 703 -12.37 13.92 19.52
#